data_f5c7153ee23ef0d88f8a76f0b19d4b49
#
_entry.id   f5c7153ee23ef0d88f8a76f0b19d4b49
#
_cell.length_a   1.000
_cell.length_b   1.000
_cell.length_c   1.000
_cell.angle_alpha   90.00
_cell.angle_beta   90.00
_cell.angle_gamma   90.00
#
_symmetry.space_group_name_H-M   'P 1'
#
loop_
_entity.id
_entity.type
_entity.pdbx_description
1 polymer ?
#
loop_
_entity_poly.entity_id
_entity_poly.type
_entity_poly.pdbx_seq_one_letter_code
_entity_poly.pdbx_strand_id
1 'polypeptide(L)'
;MSIKHPFNIDDNQYHTRAIYSVSWMVPLCLIYSGYSFGREHFNPALLEMTDSAISAVDLSIFEKGHQAPGMYRVDVFVNNQQVDSLEIKFVHSQPPEESDTLMPCLTVEQLNSWGVNTARYPALTAEGSQCADLSAIADARAEFKFNVQRLNLSIPQSALANQIRDYIPPEKWDEGINAFLLNYSMTGSTTMQRGTGQQTNTNQYGNFRPGVNIGPWRIRNYSTWNHDNQGKNEWDSVYNYISRDIKSLRSQLTLGDSNTSNDVFDSITFRGVQLASDENMIPDSLKGYAPVIRGIARTNAEVTVNQNGHSIYKTTVAPGAFVINDLYPTGSGGDMDVTIKESDGSEQHMVVPYASLPVLHREGSINYSLTGGQTRNGGNKEASFSQISGIYGLPWGMTAYGGVQQTNIGYSSVVVGLGLNMGDIGAISADVTHARARVNITDASTGTEKLSDENGQSLRVRYSKNFLLTGTNLAVAGYRYSTSGYYSLSEALDSYQEDETNDRRRNRTELSLTQDIVYGSVSASYINENYWDHSRTTSLSLSYNNSWNGISYGFNYVYNLNKNDDGPSNSRNDDRQVSFNISIPLDKYLPGSSVSYSMNSEKNGPTTYNVNASGSAFYDHSLNWSVQEGYSDADHKTNGSIAAGYKSRYADMSGGYSYDNNAQRVNYGIQGGVVVHQHGITLSQPFNDTVVLVNANGAANVPVASQSGIKTDKQGFAIVPYANPYHKNNISLDTEHLESTDVELEETSKNVIPTRGAVVEAGYNTSVGNRVLFTLVQENNKPVPFGTTVSTSDNKDDLSQTRSAIVGDEGLVYLTGLNERGTLIAAWGNGNQNRCAVSYVLPKEKTVSGVAILHEKCH
;
A
#
# COMPACT_ATOMS: atom_id res chain seq x y z
N MET A 1 40.88 3.11 -49.23
CA MET A 1 40.82 1.81 -49.93
C MET A 1 39.41 1.28 -49.78
N SER A 2 38.70 1.41 -50.78
CA SER A 2 37.43 1.06 -51.33
C SER A 2 37.06 -0.41 -51.14
N ILE A 3 35.78 -0.68 -50.90
CA ILE A 3 34.86 -1.66 -51.50
C ILE A 3 33.60 -1.59 -50.58
N LYS A 4 32.55 -0.93 -50.95
CA LYS A 4 31.37 -1.05 -51.80
C LYS A 4 30.52 -2.34 -51.54
N HIS A 5 29.37 -2.15 -50.93
CA HIS A 5 27.96 -2.32 -51.37
C HIS A 5 27.43 -3.73 -51.67
N PRO A 6 26.11 -3.90 -51.78
CA PRO A 6 24.92 -3.60 -50.91
C PRO A 6 23.98 -4.80 -50.87
N PHE A 7 22.91 -4.76 -50.04
CA PHE A 7 21.68 -5.44 -50.47
C PHE A 7 20.40 -4.68 -50.03
N ASN A 8 19.55 -4.65 -50.94
CA ASN A 8 18.41 -3.81 -51.23
C ASN A 8 17.17 -4.16 -50.41
N ILE A 9 16.41 -3.12 -50.20
CA ILE A 9 15.00 -3.06 -49.84
C ILE A 9 14.20 -3.49 -51.08
N ASP A 10 13.15 -4.28 -50.90
CA ASP A 10 12.04 -4.30 -51.82
C ASP A 10 10.69 -4.28 -51.11
N ASP A 11 10.01 -3.19 -51.36
CA ASP A 11 8.58 -3.00 -51.28
C ASP A 11 7.84 -4.05 -52.12
N ASN A 12 6.69 -4.50 -51.69
CA ASN A 12 5.68 -4.95 -52.62
C ASN A 12 4.25 -4.56 -52.21
N GLN A 13 3.74 -3.69 -53.06
CA GLN A 13 2.37 -3.22 -53.13
C GLN A 13 1.42 -4.30 -53.63
N TYR A 14 0.18 -4.12 -53.23
CA TYR A 14 -1.08 -4.58 -53.79
C TYR A 14 -1.08 -5.07 -55.24
N HIS A 15 -1.67 -6.25 -55.49
CA HIS A 15 -2.40 -6.56 -56.69
C HIS A 15 -3.63 -7.42 -56.41
N THR A 16 -4.78 -6.78 -56.52
CA THR A 16 -6.08 -7.38 -56.92
C THR A 16 -5.97 -8.07 -58.24
N ARG A 17 -6.38 -9.33 -58.35
CA ARG A 17 -6.89 -9.93 -59.58
C ARG A 17 -8.07 -10.84 -59.31
N ALA A 18 -9.20 -10.43 -59.84
CA ALA A 18 -10.38 -11.24 -60.05
C ALA A 18 -10.06 -12.33 -61.06
N ILE A 19 -10.52 -13.54 -60.81
CA ILE A 19 -10.73 -14.56 -61.84
C ILE A 19 -12.13 -15.16 -61.66
N TYR A 20 -12.89 -15.04 -62.75
CA TYR A 20 -14.23 -15.54 -62.96
C TYR A 20 -14.30 -17.05 -63.12
N SER A 21 -15.37 -17.58 -62.53
CA SER A 21 -16.22 -18.73 -63.00
C SER A 21 -15.59 -20.03 -63.43
N VAL A 22 -15.95 -21.10 -62.71
CA VAL A 22 -16.63 -22.25 -63.33
C VAL A 22 -17.64 -22.80 -62.31
N SER A 23 -18.90 -22.61 -62.63
CA SER A 23 -20.07 -23.30 -62.15
C SER A 23 -20.06 -24.71 -62.64
N TRP A 24 -20.35 -25.69 -61.79
CA TRP A 24 -21.30 -26.75 -62.08
C TRP A 24 -21.43 -27.78 -60.93
N MET A 25 -22.60 -27.79 -60.37
CA MET A 25 -23.35 -28.89 -59.75
C MET A 25 -22.59 -29.88 -58.83
N VAL A 26 -22.80 -29.67 -57.56
CA VAL A 26 -22.92 -30.77 -56.57
C VAL A 26 -24.27 -30.58 -55.88
N PRO A 27 -25.10 -31.61 -55.76
CA PRO A 27 -26.48 -31.50 -55.31
C PRO A 27 -26.53 -31.19 -53.81
N LEU A 28 -27.47 -30.28 -53.54
CA LEU A 28 -27.98 -29.88 -52.25
C LEU A 28 -28.44 -31.07 -51.41
N CYS A 29 -27.56 -31.66 -50.62
CA CYS A 29 -27.95 -32.32 -49.38
C CYS A 29 -27.89 -31.29 -48.28
N LEU A 30 -28.91 -30.45 -48.19
CA LEU A 30 -29.26 -29.79 -46.97
C LEU A 30 -29.56 -30.86 -45.93
N ILE A 31 -28.53 -31.26 -45.23
CA ILE A 31 -28.72 -31.87 -43.91
C ILE A 31 -29.28 -30.74 -43.03
N TYR A 32 -30.59 -30.73 -42.94
CA TYR A 32 -31.24 -30.15 -41.76
C TYR A 32 -30.69 -30.91 -40.55
N SER A 33 -29.56 -30.43 -39.97
CA SER A 33 -29.28 -30.69 -38.61
C SER A 33 -30.31 -29.89 -37.82
N GLY A 34 -31.48 -30.48 -37.66
CA GLY A 34 -32.41 -30.08 -36.64
C GLY A 34 -31.60 -30.10 -35.34
N TYR A 35 -31.48 -28.97 -34.70
CA TYR A 35 -31.11 -28.91 -33.29
C TYR A 35 -32.15 -29.77 -32.56
N SER A 36 -31.83 -31.03 -32.37
CA SER A 36 -32.51 -31.87 -31.40
C SER A 36 -32.18 -31.29 -30.05
N PHE A 37 -32.99 -30.41 -29.54
CA PHE A 37 -33.04 -30.13 -28.14
C PHE A 37 -33.49 -31.45 -27.48
N GLY A 38 -32.49 -32.26 -27.10
CA GLY A 38 -32.75 -33.38 -26.20
C GLY A 38 -33.34 -32.79 -24.94
N ARG A 39 -34.61 -33.02 -24.66
CA ARG A 39 -35.18 -32.74 -23.36
C ARG A 39 -34.46 -33.62 -22.34
N GLU A 40 -33.73 -32.95 -21.43
CA GLU A 40 -33.19 -33.63 -20.27
C GLU A 40 -34.36 -34.19 -19.46
N HIS A 41 -34.40 -35.50 -19.30
CA HIS A 41 -35.45 -36.16 -18.52
C HIS A 41 -34.87 -36.53 -17.15
N PHE A 42 -35.30 -35.81 -16.11
CA PHE A 42 -34.94 -36.09 -14.74
C PHE A 42 -35.83 -37.25 -14.21
N ASN A 43 -35.19 -38.28 -13.74
CA ASN A 43 -35.91 -39.42 -13.16
C ASN A 43 -36.41 -39.06 -11.74
N PRO A 44 -37.74 -38.92 -11.51
CA PRO A 44 -38.28 -38.53 -10.19
C PRO A 44 -37.89 -39.52 -9.10
N ALA A 45 -37.67 -40.79 -9.45
CA ALA A 45 -37.28 -41.84 -8.49
C ALA A 45 -35.94 -41.56 -7.79
N LEU A 46 -35.11 -40.70 -8.34
CA LEU A 46 -33.83 -40.28 -7.71
C LEU A 46 -34.07 -39.29 -6.56
N LEU A 47 -35.21 -38.55 -6.58
CA LEU A 47 -35.60 -37.60 -5.54
C LEU A 47 -36.52 -38.24 -4.50
N GLU A 48 -37.33 -39.21 -4.87
CA GLU A 48 -38.23 -39.94 -3.96
C GLU A 48 -37.46 -40.72 -2.85
N MET A 49 -36.15 -40.90 -2.99
CA MET A 49 -35.30 -41.58 -1.97
C MET A 49 -35.09 -40.72 -0.71
N THR A 50 -35.42 -39.38 -0.74
CA THR A 50 -35.04 -38.46 0.34
C THR A 50 -36.20 -38.02 1.23
N ASP A 51 -37.42 -37.96 0.72
CA ASP A 51 -38.61 -37.65 1.51
C ASP A 51 -39.91 -37.96 0.72
N SER A 52 -40.87 -38.67 1.33
CA SER A 52 -42.21 -38.97 0.73
C SER A 52 -43.06 -37.72 0.47
N ALA A 53 -42.67 -36.55 0.98
CA ALA A 53 -43.27 -35.24 0.68
C ALA A 53 -42.79 -34.63 -0.64
N ILE A 54 -41.72 -35.16 -1.23
CA ILE A 54 -41.10 -34.65 -2.45
C ILE A 54 -41.74 -35.22 -3.72
N SER A 55 -42.58 -36.20 -3.61
CA SER A 55 -43.36 -36.78 -4.74
C SER A 55 -44.28 -35.78 -5.44
N ALA A 56 -44.45 -34.53 -4.86
CA ALA A 56 -45.19 -33.44 -5.41
C ALA A 56 -44.36 -32.33 -6.08
N VAL A 57 -43.03 -32.51 -6.17
CA VAL A 57 -42.18 -31.50 -6.82
C VAL A 57 -42.30 -31.65 -8.33
N ASP A 58 -42.81 -30.61 -8.96
CA ASP A 58 -42.91 -30.52 -10.41
C ASP A 58 -41.54 -30.38 -11.05
N LEU A 59 -40.92 -31.49 -11.49
CA LEU A 59 -39.64 -31.52 -12.18
C LEU A 59 -39.71 -30.99 -13.61
N SER A 60 -40.90 -30.70 -14.12
CA SER A 60 -41.08 -30.17 -15.49
C SER A 60 -40.36 -28.83 -15.70
N ILE A 61 -40.09 -28.09 -14.61
CA ILE A 61 -39.35 -26.84 -14.60
C ILE A 61 -37.90 -27.10 -15.02
N PHE A 62 -37.25 -28.12 -14.48
CA PHE A 62 -35.87 -28.47 -14.82
C PHE A 62 -35.76 -29.15 -16.19
N GLU A 63 -36.77 -29.93 -16.60
CA GLU A 63 -36.85 -30.56 -17.93
C GLU A 63 -36.97 -29.52 -19.06
N LYS A 64 -37.50 -28.36 -18.75
CA LYS A 64 -37.58 -27.21 -19.67
C LYS A 64 -36.32 -26.32 -19.66
N GLY A 65 -35.34 -26.62 -18.79
CA GLY A 65 -34.17 -25.78 -18.60
C GLY A 65 -34.43 -24.51 -17.81
N HIS A 66 -35.56 -24.43 -17.12
CA HIS A 66 -35.94 -23.29 -16.26
C HIS A 66 -35.28 -23.43 -14.89
N GLN A 67 -35.03 -22.28 -14.28
CA GLN A 67 -34.42 -22.19 -12.96
C GLN A 67 -35.51 -22.03 -11.88
N ALA A 68 -35.35 -22.70 -10.74
CA ALA A 68 -36.31 -22.59 -9.66
C ALA A 68 -36.22 -21.20 -8.97
N PRO A 69 -37.34 -20.58 -8.60
CA PRO A 69 -37.31 -19.39 -7.74
C PRO A 69 -36.76 -19.74 -6.37
N GLY A 70 -35.96 -18.83 -5.77
CA GLY A 70 -35.34 -19.11 -4.48
C GLY A 70 -34.35 -18.02 -4.06
N MET A 71 -33.61 -18.29 -2.99
CA MET A 71 -32.51 -17.47 -2.52
C MET A 71 -31.20 -17.94 -3.21
N TYR A 72 -30.53 -17.03 -3.87
CA TYR A 72 -29.24 -17.30 -4.50
C TYR A 72 -28.20 -16.29 -4.01
N ARG A 73 -27.03 -16.79 -3.65
CA ARG A 73 -25.87 -15.93 -3.38
C ARG A 73 -25.25 -15.52 -4.70
N VAL A 74 -25.26 -14.23 -4.98
CA VAL A 74 -24.85 -13.67 -6.27
C VAL A 74 -23.86 -12.51 -6.10
N ASP A 75 -22.95 -12.43 -7.04
CA ASP A 75 -22.14 -11.24 -7.22
C ASP A 75 -22.93 -10.21 -8.03
N VAL A 76 -23.15 -9.04 -7.44
CA VAL A 76 -23.93 -7.96 -8.04
C VAL A 76 -23.03 -6.99 -8.76
N PHE A 77 -23.34 -6.73 -10.04
CA PHE A 77 -22.65 -5.77 -10.88
C PHE A 77 -23.62 -4.68 -11.32
N VAL A 78 -23.22 -3.42 -11.10
CA VAL A 78 -23.91 -2.27 -11.68
C VAL A 78 -23.03 -1.70 -12.79
N ASN A 79 -23.52 -1.68 -14.02
CA ASN A 79 -22.78 -1.23 -15.21
C ASN A 79 -21.38 -1.85 -15.30
N ASN A 80 -21.27 -3.17 -15.13
CA ASN A 80 -20.04 -3.98 -15.14
C ASN A 80 -19.06 -3.75 -13.95
N GLN A 81 -19.42 -2.93 -12.97
CA GLN A 81 -18.64 -2.77 -11.75
C GLN A 81 -19.26 -3.62 -10.64
N GLN A 82 -18.48 -4.49 -10.03
CA GLN A 82 -18.93 -5.27 -8.87
C GLN A 82 -19.16 -4.35 -7.68
N VAL A 83 -20.39 -4.34 -7.17
CA VAL A 83 -20.80 -3.48 -6.05
C VAL A 83 -21.04 -4.24 -4.77
N ASP A 84 -21.46 -5.51 -4.86
CA ASP A 84 -21.79 -6.33 -3.69
C ASP A 84 -21.70 -7.83 -4.00
N SER A 85 -21.75 -8.67 -2.94
CA SER A 85 -21.92 -10.13 -3.03
C SER A 85 -22.79 -10.58 -1.87
N LEU A 86 -24.06 -10.92 -2.14
CA LEU A 86 -25.05 -11.22 -1.11
C LEU A 86 -26.11 -12.20 -1.62
N GLU A 87 -26.93 -12.71 -0.70
CA GLU A 87 -28.07 -13.51 -1.02
C GLU A 87 -29.25 -12.65 -1.47
N ILE A 88 -29.77 -12.93 -2.67
CA ILE A 88 -30.93 -12.25 -3.26
C ILE A 88 -32.00 -13.27 -3.55
N LYS A 89 -33.25 -12.89 -3.26
CA LYS A 89 -34.44 -13.65 -3.62
C LYS A 89 -34.78 -13.44 -5.11
N PHE A 90 -34.92 -14.53 -5.86
CA PHE A 90 -35.35 -14.49 -7.24
C PHE A 90 -36.78 -15.06 -7.34
N VAL A 91 -37.63 -14.41 -8.14
CA VAL A 91 -39.03 -14.74 -8.37
C VAL A 91 -39.31 -14.82 -9.87
N HIS A 92 -40.37 -15.54 -10.26
CA HIS A 92 -40.81 -15.51 -11.66
C HIS A 92 -41.47 -14.17 -12.01
N SER A 93 -41.30 -13.74 -13.25
CA SER A 93 -42.03 -12.58 -13.80
C SER A 93 -43.53 -12.85 -13.82
N GLN A 94 -44.35 -11.89 -13.42
CA GLN A 94 -45.81 -11.97 -13.52
C GLN A 94 -46.32 -10.90 -14.51
N PRO A 95 -47.19 -11.26 -15.47
CA PRO A 95 -47.63 -12.60 -15.87
C PRO A 95 -46.54 -13.40 -16.57
N PRO A 96 -46.64 -14.74 -16.56
CA PRO A 96 -45.66 -15.59 -17.25
C PRO A 96 -45.78 -15.37 -18.77
N GLU A 97 -45.04 -14.44 -19.26
CA GLU A 97 -44.75 -14.32 -20.69
C GLU A 97 -43.79 -15.44 -21.13
N GLU A 98 -43.76 -15.75 -22.44
CA GLU A 98 -43.07 -16.90 -23.02
C GLU A 98 -41.57 -17.11 -22.66
N SER A 99 -40.97 -16.21 -21.88
CA SER A 99 -39.61 -16.35 -21.33
C SER A 99 -39.67 -16.39 -19.81
N ASP A 100 -39.60 -17.57 -19.25
CA ASP A 100 -39.65 -17.88 -17.81
C ASP A 100 -38.27 -17.49 -17.16
N THR A 101 -37.94 -16.21 -17.18
CA THR A 101 -36.71 -15.69 -16.62
C THR A 101 -36.89 -15.30 -15.14
N LEU A 102 -35.96 -15.69 -14.31
CA LEU A 102 -35.96 -15.28 -12.91
C LEU A 102 -35.62 -13.79 -12.78
N MET A 103 -36.45 -13.07 -12.04
CA MET A 103 -36.28 -11.65 -11.74
C MET A 103 -35.79 -11.48 -10.29
N PRO A 104 -34.74 -10.65 -10.04
CA PRO A 104 -34.27 -10.38 -8.70
C PRO A 104 -35.27 -9.50 -7.93
N CYS A 105 -35.59 -9.89 -6.71
CA CYS A 105 -36.35 -9.06 -5.78
C CYS A 105 -35.37 -8.15 -5.00
N LEU A 106 -35.15 -6.96 -5.51
CA LEU A 106 -34.25 -5.97 -4.93
C LEU A 106 -35.00 -4.99 -4.06
N THR A 107 -34.46 -4.59 -2.94
CA THR A 107 -35.03 -3.53 -2.10
C THR A 107 -34.59 -2.15 -2.56
N VAL A 108 -35.33 -1.12 -2.24
CA VAL A 108 -34.97 0.28 -2.54
C VAL A 108 -33.69 0.68 -1.81
N GLU A 109 -33.49 0.15 -0.57
CA GLU A 109 -32.25 0.38 0.19
C GLU A 109 -31.04 -0.25 -0.50
N GLN A 110 -31.17 -1.46 -1.06
CA GLN A 110 -30.09 -2.08 -1.83
C GLN A 110 -29.73 -1.24 -3.05
N LEU A 111 -30.74 -0.84 -3.85
CA LEU A 111 -30.50 0.02 -5.02
C LEU A 111 -29.83 1.34 -4.64
N ASN A 112 -30.26 1.96 -3.53
CA ASN A 112 -29.63 3.19 -3.03
C ASN A 112 -28.18 2.95 -2.59
N SER A 113 -27.90 1.85 -1.89
CA SER A 113 -26.54 1.48 -1.45
C SER A 113 -25.60 1.20 -2.63
N TRP A 114 -26.14 0.76 -3.77
CA TRP A 114 -25.40 0.54 -5.02
C TRP A 114 -25.36 1.78 -5.92
N GLY A 115 -25.86 2.93 -5.40
CA GLY A 115 -25.73 4.25 -6.02
C GLY A 115 -26.81 4.60 -7.01
N VAL A 116 -27.96 3.96 -6.97
CA VAL A 116 -29.14 4.42 -7.70
C VAL A 116 -29.79 5.58 -6.94
N ASN A 117 -30.05 6.68 -7.61
CA ASN A 117 -30.74 7.84 -7.02
C ASN A 117 -32.23 7.55 -6.86
N THR A 118 -32.56 6.77 -5.84
CA THR A 118 -33.93 6.32 -5.58
C THR A 118 -34.88 7.46 -5.27
N ALA A 119 -34.40 8.57 -4.69
CA ALA A 119 -35.19 9.76 -4.41
C ALA A 119 -35.77 10.42 -5.67
N ARG A 120 -35.13 10.24 -6.82
CA ARG A 120 -35.58 10.77 -8.11
C ARG A 120 -36.68 9.91 -8.75
N TYR A 121 -36.81 8.66 -8.28
CA TYR A 121 -37.75 7.68 -8.84
C TYR A 121 -38.68 7.10 -7.76
N PRO A 122 -39.65 7.87 -7.25
CA PRO A 122 -40.57 7.39 -6.19
C PRO A 122 -41.36 6.14 -6.59
N ALA A 123 -41.58 5.94 -7.88
CA ALA A 123 -42.30 4.79 -8.43
C ALA A 123 -41.53 3.45 -8.30
N LEU A 124 -40.22 3.47 -7.90
CA LEU A 124 -39.52 2.24 -7.50
C LEU A 124 -40.16 1.52 -6.32
N THR A 125 -40.90 2.24 -5.47
CA THR A 125 -41.63 1.70 -4.35
C THR A 125 -43.09 1.48 -4.78
N ALA A 126 -43.44 0.28 -5.22
CA ALA A 126 -44.84 -0.08 -5.47
C ALA A 126 -45.56 -0.32 -4.14
N GLU A 127 -46.77 0.24 -3.96
CA GLU A 127 -47.57 0.02 -2.76
C GLU A 127 -47.84 -1.49 -2.53
N GLY A 128 -47.31 -1.99 -1.38
CA GLY A 128 -47.51 -3.39 -0.98
C GLY A 128 -46.44 -4.38 -1.50
N SER A 129 -45.41 -3.95 -2.29
CA SER A 129 -44.31 -4.80 -2.75
C SER A 129 -43.07 -4.59 -1.89
N GLN A 130 -42.43 -5.68 -1.49
CA GLN A 130 -41.07 -5.66 -0.88
C GLN A 130 -39.97 -5.49 -1.93
N CYS A 131 -40.29 -5.71 -3.22
CA CYS A 131 -39.30 -5.64 -4.32
C CYS A 131 -39.48 -4.32 -5.06
N ALA A 132 -38.40 -3.64 -5.37
CA ALA A 132 -38.39 -2.42 -6.17
C ALA A 132 -38.75 -2.72 -7.64
N ASP A 133 -39.59 -1.88 -8.21
CA ASP A 133 -39.93 -1.96 -9.64
C ASP A 133 -38.89 -1.22 -10.49
N LEU A 134 -37.94 -1.96 -11.06
CA LEU A 134 -36.90 -1.39 -11.93
C LEU A 134 -37.45 -0.75 -13.20
N SER A 135 -38.68 -1.08 -13.63
CA SER A 135 -39.28 -0.46 -14.81
C SER A 135 -39.57 1.05 -14.64
N ALA A 136 -39.61 1.52 -13.36
CA ALA A 136 -39.71 2.93 -13.03
C ALA A 136 -38.49 3.76 -13.55
N ILE A 137 -37.39 3.11 -13.85
CA ILE A 137 -36.20 3.74 -14.45
C ILE A 137 -36.14 3.32 -15.92
N ALA A 138 -36.39 4.27 -16.84
CA ALA A 138 -36.31 4.00 -18.28
C ALA A 138 -34.96 3.39 -18.65
N ASP A 139 -34.96 2.32 -19.46
CA ASP A 139 -33.77 1.57 -19.92
C ASP A 139 -33.01 0.80 -18.82
N ALA A 140 -33.50 0.76 -17.59
CA ALA A 140 -32.87 -0.10 -16.57
C ALA A 140 -33.21 -1.58 -16.85
N ARG A 141 -32.21 -2.46 -16.69
CA ARG A 141 -32.34 -3.90 -16.92
C ARG A 141 -31.60 -4.67 -15.83
N ALA A 142 -32.16 -5.83 -15.48
CA ALA A 142 -31.53 -6.82 -14.62
C ALA A 142 -31.35 -8.12 -15.43
N GLU A 143 -30.15 -8.68 -15.44
CA GLU A 143 -29.81 -9.94 -16.10
C GLU A 143 -29.15 -10.86 -15.08
N PHE A 144 -29.75 -11.99 -14.79
CA PHE A 144 -29.19 -13.02 -13.93
C PHE A 144 -28.48 -14.11 -14.72
N LYS A 145 -27.16 -14.24 -14.56
CA LYS A 145 -26.34 -15.31 -15.13
C LYS A 145 -26.17 -16.42 -14.13
N PHE A 146 -27.09 -17.37 -14.15
CA PHE A 146 -27.18 -18.45 -13.17
C PHE A 146 -25.92 -19.29 -13.06
N ASN A 147 -25.31 -19.67 -14.17
CA ASN A 147 -24.13 -20.54 -14.27
C ASN A 147 -22.86 -19.97 -13.58
N VAL A 148 -22.80 -18.66 -13.41
CA VAL A 148 -21.70 -17.95 -12.75
C VAL A 148 -22.17 -17.16 -11.52
N GLN A 149 -23.43 -17.37 -11.10
CA GLN A 149 -24.05 -16.71 -9.94
C GLN A 149 -23.87 -15.19 -9.96
N ARG A 150 -24.07 -14.57 -11.11
CA ARG A 150 -23.83 -13.14 -11.33
C ARG A 150 -25.11 -12.42 -11.72
N LEU A 151 -25.42 -11.34 -10.99
CA LEU A 151 -26.50 -10.41 -11.31
C LEU A 151 -25.93 -9.13 -11.92
N ASN A 152 -26.22 -8.88 -13.19
CA ASN A 152 -25.87 -7.63 -13.86
C ASN A 152 -27.06 -6.67 -13.86
N LEU A 153 -26.86 -5.50 -13.29
CA LEU A 153 -27.78 -4.37 -13.36
C LEU A 153 -27.24 -3.35 -14.35
N SER A 154 -27.96 -3.09 -15.41
CA SER A 154 -27.70 -1.99 -16.34
C SER A 154 -28.56 -0.81 -15.94
N ILE A 155 -27.98 0.24 -15.40
CA ILE A 155 -28.69 1.43 -14.91
C ILE A 155 -28.19 2.64 -15.68
N PRO A 156 -29.08 3.45 -16.30
CA PRO A 156 -28.67 4.68 -17.00
C PRO A 156 -27.91 5.63 -16.05
N GLN A 157 -26.87 6.30 -16.57
CA GLN A 157 -26.08 7.23 -15.77
C GLN A 157 -26.91 8.38 -15.17
N SER A 158 -27.99 8.78 -15.85
CA SER A 158 -28.93 9.79 -15.36
C SER A 158 -29.70 9.34 -14.11
N ALA A 159 -29.77 8.05 -13.86
CA ALA A 159 -30.45 7.44 -12.71
C ALA A 159 -29.45 7.04 -11.59
N LEU A 160 -28.17 7.10 -11.86
CA LEU A 160 -27.15 6.94 -10.83
C LEU A 160 -26.94 8.27 -10.10
N ALA A 161 -26.84 8.22 -8.78
CA ALA A 161 -26.22 9.30 -8.04
C ALA A 161 -24.80 9.45 -8.59
N ASN A 162 -24.26 10.67 -8.63
CA ASN A 162 -22.86 10.89 -9.04
C ASN A 162 -21.96 10.05 -8.14
N GLN A 163 -21.77 8.78 -8.50
CA GLN A 163 -20.89 7.90 -7.75
C GLN A 163 -19.46 8.29 -8.06
N ILE A 164 -18.82 8.81 -7.05
CA ILE A 164 -17.37 8.98 -7.05
C ILE A 164 -16.79 7.56 -7.13
N ARG A 165 -16.02 7.32 -8.17
CA ARG A 165 -15.34 6.03 -8.37
C ARG A 165 -14.54 5.68 -7.12
N ASP A 166 -14.67 4.45 -6.64
CA ASP A 166 -14.02 3.91 -5.44
C ASP A 166 -14.48 4.54 -4.11
N TYR A 167 -15.67 5.16 -4.08
CA TYR A 167 -16.27 5.64 -2.83
C TYR A 167 -16.74 4.47 -1.96
N ILE A 168 -16.23 4.42 -0.75
CA ILE A 168 -16.64 3.47 0.28
C ILE A 168 -17.37 4.23 1.39
N PRO A 169 -18.64 3.92 1.66
CA PRO A 169 -19.39 4.55 2.74
C PRO A 169 -18.70 4.37 4.10
N PRO A 170 -18.67 5.40 4.96
CA PRO A 170 -18.02 5.33 6.28
C PRO A 170 -18.56 4.23 7.20
N GLU A 171 -19.78 3.76 6.97
CA GLU A 171 -20.41 2.66 7.70
C GLU A 171 -19.74 1.31 7.46
N LYS A 172 -19.07 1.16 6.31
CA LYS A 172 -18.31 -0.05 5.94
C LYS A 172 -16.87 -0.02 6.47
N TRP A 173 -16.42 1.08 7.07
CA TRP A 173 -15.07 1.20 7.61
C TRP A 173 -14.94 0.45 8.94
N ASP A 174 -14.00 -0.48 8.98
CA ASP A 174 -13.76 -1.34 10.13
C ASP A 174 -12.76 -0.66 11.10
N GLU A 175 -13.22 -0.44 12.34
CA GLU A 175 -12.38 0.08 13.42
C GLU A 175 -11.36 -0.95 13.92
N GLY A 176 -11.50 -2.21 13.52
CA GLY A 176 -10.62 -3.29 13.92
C GLY A 176 -10.79 -3.75 15.36
N ILE A 177 -9.94 -4.66 15.76
CA ILE A 177 -9.94 -5.27 17.10
C ILE A 177 -9.09 -4.47 18.09
N ASN A 178 -9.35 -4.66 19.38
CA ASN A 178 -8.46 -4.18 20.43
C ASN A 178 -7.15 -4.97 20.37
N ALA A 179 -6.03 -4.26 20.34
CA ALA A 179 -4.73 -4.87 20.20
C ALA A 179 -3.63 -4.00 20.83
N PHE A 180 -2.57 -4.65 21.32
CA PHE A 180 -1.29 -4.01 21.58
C PHE A 180 -0.36 -4.30 20.40
N LEU A 181 0.34 -3.29 19.94
CA LEU A 181 1.30 -3.36 18.84
C LEU A 181 2.67 -2.93 19.31
N LEU A 182 3.70 -3.59 18.84
CA LEU A 182 5.08 -3.13 18.98
C LEU A 182 5.79 -3.36 17.64
N ASN A 183 6.19 -2.29 17.00
CA ASN A 183 7.07 -2.36 15.85
C ASN A 183 8.47 -1.95 16.32
N TYR A 184 9.48 -2.75 16.03
CA TYR A 184 10.85 -2.50 16.47
C TYR A 184 11.84 -2.67 15.32
N SER A 185 12.92 -1.90 15.38
CA SER A 185 14.07 -2.07 14.51
C SER A 185 15.34 -1.80 15.33
N MET A 186 16.26 -2.73 15.29
CA MET A 186 17.55 -2.62 15.94
C MET A 186 18.64 -2.87 14.91
N THR A 187 19.59 -1.94 14.81
CA THR A 187 20.76 -2.05 13.95
C THR A 187 22.02 -1.83 14.77
N GLY A 188 23.08 -2.50 14.38
CA GLY A 188 24.38 -2.31 15.01
C GLY A 188 25.50 -2.42 14.00
N SER A 189 26.58 -1.69 14.27
CA SER A 189 27.82 -1.78 13.51
C SER A 189 29.01 -1.86 14.44
N THR A 190 29.93 -2.78 14.15
CA THR A 190 31.21 -2.87 14.84
C THR A 190 32.31 -2.61 13.83
N THR A 191 33.03 -1.52 14.02
CA THR A 191 34.14 -1.09 13.19
C THR A 191 35.44 -1.38 13.91
N MET A 192 36.29 -2.19 13.31
CA MET A 192 37.62 -2.53 13.79
C MET A 192 38.66 -1.81 12.91
N GLN A 193 39.35 -0.83 13.46
CA GLN A 193 40.37 -0.10 12.73
C GLN A 193 41.62 -0.98 12.53
N ARG A 194 42.24 -0.86 11.36
CA ARG A 194 43.53 -1.51 11.03
C ARG A 194 44.68 -0.54 11.27
N GLY A 195 45.77 -1.02 11.87
CA GLY A 195 46.94 -0.21 12.09
C GLY A 195 47.41 -0.11 13.53
N THR A 196 48.40 0.74 13.80
CA THR A 196 48.94 1.00 15.17
C THR A 196 47.95 1.80 15.98
N GLY A 197 47.30 1.16 16.96
CA GLY A 197 46.29 1.74 17.81
C GLY A 197 44.87 1.21 17.47
N GLN A 198 44.75 -0.10 17.22
CA GLN A 198 43.47 -0.76 16.96
C GLN A 198 42.39 -0.34 17.95
N GLN A 199 41.47 0.49 17.49
CA GLN A 199 40.25 0.81 18.25
C GLN A 199 39.09 0.05 17.63
N THR A 200 38.33 -0.59 18.45
CA THR A 200 37.03 -1.16 18.06
C THR A 200 35.96 -0.18 18.47
N ASN A 201 35.16 0.27 17.52
CA ASN A 201 34.04 1.15 17.76
C ASN A 201 32.74 0.38 17.47
N THR A 202 31.84 0.31 18.43
CA THR A 202 30.55 -0.34 18.29
C THR A 202 29.46 0.68 18.53
N ASN A 203 28.59 0.86 17.55
CA ASN A 203 27.42 1.69 17.62
C ASN A 203 26.17 0.82 17.47
N GLN A 204 25.18 1.05 18.30
CA GLN A 204 23.89 0.39 18.23
C GLN A 204 22.78 1.42 18.23
N TYR A 205 21.80 1.21 17.40
CA TYR A 205 20.62 2.06 17.29
C TYR A 205 19.37 1.19 17.35
N GLY A 206 18.42 1.60 18.15
CA GLY A 206 17.10 0.98 18.21
C GLY A 206 15.98 2.01 18.04
N ASN A 207 14.95 1.65 17.31
CA ASN A 207 13.70 2.39 17.34
C ASN A 207 12.56 1.46 17.73
N PHE A 208 11.63 1.99 18.50
CA PHE A 208 10.50 1.26 19.06
C PHE A 208 9.24 2.09 18.89
N ARG A 209 8.20 1.45 18.36
CA ARG A 209 6.90 2.07 18.15
C ARG A 209 5.82 1.23 18.82
N PRO A 210 5.69 1.30 20.14
CA PRO A 210 4.57 0.67 20.83
C PRO A 210 3.28 1.43 20.55
N GLY A 211 2.19 0.68 20.46
CA GLY A 211 0.85 1.21 20.22
C GLY A 211 -0.23 0.39 20.91
N VAL A 212 -1.35 1.02 21.21
CA VAL A 212 -2.54 0.36 21.74
C VAL A 212 -3.76 0.83 20.97
N ASN A 213 -4.58 -0.12 20.55
CA ASN A 213 -5.89 0.13 19.95
C ASN A 213 -6.99 -0.24 20.95
N ILE A 214 -7.88 0.70 21.24
CA ILE A 214 -9.05 0.48 22.11
C ILE A 214 -10.27 1.10 21.41
N GLY A 215 -11.11 0.26 20.80
CA GLY A 215 -12.18 0.72 19.91
C GLY A 215 -11.62 1.68 18.84
N PRO A 216 -12.17 2.90 18.69
CA PRO A 216 -11.70 3.86 17.68
C PRO A 216 -10.43 4.62 18.09
N TRP A 217 -9.91 4.44 19.31
CA TRP A 217 -8.76 5.18 19.80
C TRP A 217 -7.44 4.48 19.47
N ARG A 218 -6.46 5.25 19.02
CA ARG A 218 -5.11 4.83 18.68
C ARG A 218 -4.11 5.57 19.58
N ILE A 219 -3.48 4.86 20.49
CA ILE A 219 -2.40 5.39 21.34
C ILE A 219 -1.10 4.98 20.68
N ARG A 220 -0.19 5.91 20.45
CA ARG A 220 1.08 5.69 19.76
C ARG A 220 2.22 6.38 20.48
N ASN A 221 3.33 5.70 20.56
CA ASN A 221 4.61 6.24 20.96
C ASN A 221 5.66 5.92 19.90
N TYR A 222 6.64 6.75 19.76
CA TYR A 222 7.86 6.48 19.03
C TYR A 222 9.05 6.89 19.86
N SER A 223 9.92 5.95 20.17
CA SER A 223 11.13 6.17 20.93
C SER A 223 12.34 5.61 20.21
N THR A 224 13.46 6.28 20.33
CA THR A 224 14.75 5.85 19.83
C THR A 224 15.70 5.57 20.97
N TRP A 225 16.59 4.64 20.73
CA TRP A 225 17.69 4.29 21.63
C TRP A 225 18.99 4.28 20.84
N ASN A 226 19.99 4.95 21.38
CA ASN A 226 21.33 5.01 20.81
C ASN A 226 22.37 4.58 21.87
N HIS A 227 23.27 3.71 21.48
CA HIS A 227 24.39 3.28 22.32
C HIS A 227 25.68 3.41 21.53
N ASP A 228 26.61 4.22 22.03
CA ASP A 228 27.91 4.42 21.42
C ASP A 228 29.04 3.68 22.15
N ASN A 229 30.20 3.70 21.57
CA ASN A 229 31.40 3.05 22.11
C ASN A 229 31.94 3.68 23.44
N GLN A 230 31.47 4.89 23.78
CA GLN A 230 31.83 5.56 25.04
C GLN A 230 30.91 5.14 26.18
N GLY A 231 29.97 4.23 25.91
CA GLY A 231 29.00 3.73 26.88
C GLY A 231 27.86 4.70 27.13
N LYS A 232 27.69 5.71 26.28
CA LYS A 232 26.58 6.64 26.33
C LYS A 232 25.32 5.92 25.85
N ASN A 233 24.34 5.85 26.71
CA ASN A 233 23.00 5.33 26.41
C ASN A 233 22.03 6.50 26.38
N GLU A 234 21.47 6.78 25.20
CA GLU A 234 20.48 7.83 25.05
C GLU A 234 19.15 7.23 24.63
N TRP A 235 18.11 7.56 25.39
CA TRP A 235 16.73 7.31 25.02
C TRP A 235 16.06 8.64 24.71
N ASP A 236 15.48 8.73 23.54
CA ASP A 236 14.70 9.89 23.15
C ASP A 236 13.27 9.47 22.78
N SER A 237 12.30 10.25 23.23
CA SER A 237 10.91 10.08 22.88
C SER A 237 10.52 11.07 21.82
N VAL A 238 10.47 10.60 20.59
CA VAL A 238 10.21 11.41 19.39
C VAL A 238 8.79 11.98 19.41
N TYR A 239 7.79 11.13 19.66
CA TYR A 239 6.42 11.57 19.84
C TYR A 239 5.57 10.60 20.68
N ASN A 240 4.55 11.18 21.32
CA ASN A 240 3.49 10.46 22.04
C ASN A 240 2.17 11.10 21.69
N TYR A 241 1.25 10.33 21.12
CA TYR A 241 -0.07 10.86 20.82
C TYR A 241 -1.18 9.83 20.94
N ILE A 242 -2.38 10.36 21.06
CA ILE A 242 -3.63 9.60 20.98
C ILE A 242 -4.41 10.20 19.81
N SER A 243 -4.89 9.35 18.92
CA SER A 243 -5.69 9.80 17.80
C SER A 243 -6.98 9.02 17.65
N ARG A 244 -7.95 9.65 16.99
CA ARG A 244 -9.24 9.06 16.67
C ARG A 244 -9.80 9.71 15.40
N ASP A 245 -10.44 8.88 14.59
CA ASP A 245 -11.13 9.33 13.38
C ASP A 245 -12.52 9.91 13.72
N ILE A 246 -12.83 11.05 13.14
CA ILE A 246 -14.14 11.68 13.20
C ILE A 246 -14.79 11.54 11.82
N LYS A 247 -15.43 10.39 11.58
CA LYS A 247 -15.97 9.98 10.27
C LYS A 247 -16.91 11.03 9.66
N SER A 248 -17.79 11.64 10.49
CA SER A 248 -18.74 12.66 10.06
C SER A 248 -18.09 13.94 9.52
N LEU A 249 -16.90 14.28 10.01
CA LEU A 249 -16.11 15.45 9.59
C LEU A 249 -14.99 15.07 8.60
N ARG A 250 -14.82 13.80 8.27
CA ARG A 250 -13.69 13.29 7.47
C ARG A 250 -12.35 13.81 8.00
N SER A 251 -12.18 13.74 9.31
CA SER A 251 -11.08 14.38 10.02
C SER A 251 -10.49 13.45 11.06
N GLN A 252 -9.26 13.71 11.44
CA GLN A 252 -8.59 13.05 12.54
C GLN A 252 -8.44 14.03 13.71
N LEU A 253 -8.83 13.58 14.89
CA LEU A 253 -8.53 14.24 16.16
C LEU A 253 -7.24 13.63 16.72
N THR A 254 -6.26 14.49 17.01
CA THR A 254 -4.99 14.08 17.60
C THR A 254 -4.76 14.85 18.90
N LEU A 255 -4.37 14.15 19.96
CA LEU A 255 -4.05 14.68 21.28
C LEU A 255 -2.62 14.25 21.62
N GLY A 256 -1.72 15.19 21.90
CA GLY A 256 -0.31 14.91 22.20
C GLY A 256 0.63 15.54 21.20
N ASP A 257 1.74 14.84 20.90
CA ASP A 257 2.76 15.31 19.98
C ASP A 257 2.31 15.12 18.53
N SER A 258 2.36 16.19 17.72
CA SER A 258 2.01 16.18 16.32
C SER A 258 2.69 17.32 15.57
N ASN A 259 2.43 17.42 14.29
CA ASN A 259 2.91 18.50 13.43
C ASN A 259 1.72 19.21 12.79
N THR A 260 1.83 20.54 12.61
CA THR A 260 0.82 21.27 11.85
C THR A 260 0.93 20.95 10.35
N SER A 261 -0.19 21.08 9.60
CA SER A 261 -0.16 20.97 8.14
C SER A 261 0.73 22.06 7.53
N ASN A 262 1.45 21.71 6.44
CA ASN A 262 2.31 22.61 5.68
C ASN A 262 1.67 23.21 4.44
N ASP A 263 0.39 22.98 4.19
CA ASP A 263 -0.29 23.45 2.98
C ASP A 263 -0.38 24.98 2.92
N VAL A 264 -0.61 25.61 4.06
CA VAL A 264 -0.85 27.02 4.22
C VAL A 264 0.33 27.72 4.89
N PHE A 265 0.73 27.27 6.10
CA PHE A 265 1.91 27.72 6.82
C PHE A 265 3.04 26.70 6.75
N ASP A 266 4.25 27.10 7.10
CA ASP A 266 5.33 26.16 7.36
C ASP A 266 4.96 25.29 8.57
N SER A 267 5.29 23.99 8.53
CA SER A 267 4.93 23.03 9.58
C SER A 267 5.71 23.27 10.87
N ILE A 268 5.04 23.08 12.00
CA ILE A 268 5.60 23.23 13.34
C ILE A 268 5.28 21.99 14.16
N THR A 269 6.29 21.48 14.84
CA THR A 269 6.15 20.40 15.81
C THR A 269 5.55 20.96 17.10
N PHE A 270 4.55 20.29 17.65
CA PHE A 270 3.87 20.76 18.84
C PHE A 270 3.37 19.60 19.71
N ARG A 271 3.03 19.96 20.96
CA ARG A 271 2.27 19.11 21.87
C ARG A 271 0.96 19.81 22.24
N GLY A 272 -0.16 19.17 21.92
CA GLY A 272 -1.46 19.80 22.13
C GLY A 272 -2.62 19.03 21.54
N VAL A 273 -3.55 19.77 20.93
CA VAL A 273 -4.76 19.23 20.31
C VAL A 273 -4.80 19.68 18.85
N GLN A 274 -5.11 18.78 17.96
CA GLN A 274 -5.32 19.05 16.56
C GLN A 274 -6.57 18.34 16.05
N LEU A 275 -7.41 19.06 15.32
CA LEU A 275 -8.47 18.49 14.49
C LEU A 275 -8.18 18.92 13.06
N ALA A 276 -7.87 17.98 12.21
CA ALA A 276 -7.50 18.22 10.82
C ALA A 276 -8.20 17.26 9.86
N SER A 277 -8.57 17.76 8.69
CA SER A 277 -9.10 16.92 7.60
C SER A 277 -8.12 15.82 7.25
N ASP A 278 -8.62 14.62 7.01
CA ASP A 278 -7.84 13.47 6.54
C ASP A 278 -8.22 13.13 5.10
N GLU A 279 -7.32 13.43 4.17
CA GLU A 279 -7.53 13.17 2.74
C GLU A 279 -7.65 11.68 2.42
N ASN A 280 -7.17 10.77 3.29
CA ASN A 280 -7.34 9.34 3.07
C ASN A 280 -8.80 8.88 3.24
N MET A 281 -9.63 9.67 3.92
CA MET A 281 -11.08 9.45 4.01
C MET A 281 -11.83 9.89 2.74
N ILE A 282 -11.10 10.39 1.75
CA ILE A 282 -11.63 10.81 0.46
C ILE A 282 -11.16 9.80 -0.60
N PRO A 283 -12.02 9.41 -1.56
CA PRO A 283 -11.63 8.54 -2.66
C PRO A 283 -10.39 9.04 -3.42
N ASP A 284 -9.54 8.13 -3.90
CA ASP A 284 -8.30 8.49 -4.59
C ASP A 284 -8.51 9.36 -5.83
N SER A 285 -9.66 9.17 -6.50
CA SER A 285 -10.08 10.02 -7.61
C SER A 285 -10.22 11.51 -7.25
N LEU A 286 -10.25 11.84 -5.96
CA LEU A 286 -10.40 13.20 -5.44
C LEU A 286 -9.16 13.76 -4.73
N LYS A 287 -8.08 12.98 -4.62
CA LYS A 287 -6.85 13.33 -3.87
C LYS A 287 -5.75 13.98 -4.70
N GLY A 288 -4.77 14.57 -4.01
CA GLY A 288 -3.52 15.13 -4.52
C GLY A 288 -2.26 14.33 -4.10
N TYR A 289 -1.10 14.67 -4.58
CA TYR A 289 0.20 13.98 -4.75
C TYR A 289 1.10 13.82 -3.50
N ALA A 290 2.04 12.83 -3.50
CA ALA A 290 3.12 12.65 -2.51
C ALA A 290 4.50 12.33 -3.16
N PRO A 291 5.67 12.77 -2.59
CA PRO A 291 7.01 12.58 -3.15
C PRO A 291 7.72 11.28 -2.75
N VAL A 292 8.64 10.82 -3.59
CA VAL A 292 9.48 9.63 -3.40
C VAL A 292 10.95 10.04 -3.37
N ILE A 293 11.74 9.53 -2.38
CA ILE A 293 13.19 9.78 -2.32
C ILE A 293 13.91 8.74 -3.18
N ARG A 294 14.79 9.22 -4.05
CA ARG A 294 15.65 8.39 -4.88
C ARG A 294 17.09 8.86 -4.74
N GLY A 295 18.01 7.91 -4.61
CA GLY A 295 19.44 8.21 -4.49
C GLY A 295 20.29 7.07 -5.00
N ILE A 296 21.62 7.28 -4.95
CA ILE A 296 22.60 6.27 -5.30
C ILE A 296 23.56 6.14 -4.12
N ALA A 297 23.66 4.94 -3.55
CA ALA A 297 24.66 4.58 -2.57
C ALA A 297 25.88 3.97 -3.26
N ARG A 298 27.07 4.38 -2.87
CA ARG A 298 28.34 3.86 -3.42
C ARG A 298 28.73 2.54 -2.79
N THR A 299 28.45 2.42 -1.51
CA THR A 299 28.77 1.25 -0.69
C THR A 299 27.51 0.81 0.05
N ASN A 300 27.62 -0.15 0.96
CA ASN A 300 26.56 -0.34 1.94
C ASN A 300 26.49 0.92 2.82
N ALA A 301 25.61 1.83 2.44
CA ALA A 301 25.51 3.13 3.04
C ALA A 301 24.36 3.18 4.05
N GLU A 302 24.55 3.93 5.11
CA GLU A 302 23.50 4.32 6.03
C GLU A 302 22.80 5.56 5.48
N VAL A 303 21.55 5.45 5.13
CA VAL A 303 20.74 6.59 4.68
C VAL A 303 19.92 7.11 5.85
N THR A 304 20.20 8.35 6.22
CA THR A 304 19.44 9.07 7.26
C THR A 304 18.63 10.17 6.58
N VAL A 305 17.33 10.18 6.82
CA VAL A 305 16.45 11.26 6.38
C VAL A 305 16.09 12.10 7.59
N ASN A 306 16.53 13.33 7.57
CA ASN A 306 16.19 14.31 8.58
C ASN A 306 15.11 15.25 8.02
N GLN A 307 14.18 15.63 8.87
CA GLN A 307 13.18 16.64 8.57
C GLN A 307 12.99 17.52 9.79
N ASN A 308 13.09 18.83 9.60
CA ASN A 308 12.97 19.80 10.70
C ASN A 308 13.93 19.51 11.88
N GLY A 309 15.15 19.07 11.60
CA GLY A 309 16.17 18.76 12.61
C GLY A 309 16.02 17.38 13.28
N HIS A 310 14.99 16.61 12.96
CA HIS A 310 14.77 15.28 13.52
C HIS A 310 15.03 14.18 12.48
N SER A 311 15.73 13.12 12.87
CA SER A 311 15.88 11.93 12.03
C SER A 311 14.54 11.17 11.97
N ILE A 312 13.88 11.21 10.82
CA ILE A 312 12.58 10.58 10.60
C ILE A 312 12.70 9.16 10.03
N TYR A 313 13.82 8.88 9.39
CA TYR A 313 14.06 7.58 8.77
C TYR A 313 15.55 7.28 8.73
N LYS A 314 15.91 6.05 9.04
CA LYS A 314 17.28 5.58 8.97
C LYS A 314 17.28 4.14 8.51
N THR A 315 18.01 3.88 7.42
CA THR A 315 18.13 2.54 6.86
C THR A 315 19.51 2.33 6.28
N THR A 316 19.92 1.08 6.14
CA THR A 316 21.12 0.71 5.40
C THR A 316 20.69 0.23 4.01
N VAL A 317 21.27 0.83 2.98
CA VAL A 317 21.01 0.49 1.57
C VAL A 317 22.23 -0.18 0.96
N ALA A 318 21.98 -1.13 0.07
CA ALA A 318 23.01 -1.76 -0.70
C ALA A 318 23.60 -0.78 -1.74
N PRO A 319 24.84 -1.01 -2.23
CA PRO A 319 25.40 -0.21 -3.29
C PRO A 319 24.52 -0.18 -4.54
N GLY A 320 24.39 0.98 -5.15
CA GLY A 320 23.60 1.20 -6.33
C GLY A 320 22.45 2.19 -6.13
N ALA A 321 21.55 2.24 -7.10
CA ALA A 321 20.37 3.09 -7.01
C ALA A 321 19.39 2.54 -5.97
N PHE A 322 18.91 3.40 -5.09
CA PHE A 322 17.87 3.06 -4.12
C PHE A 322 16.65 3.96 -4.25
N VAL A 323 15.50 3.43 -3.85
CA VAL A 323 14.22 4.14 -3.78
C VAL A 323 13.66 3.92 -2.38
N ILE A 324 13.43 5.02 -1.67
CA ILE A 324 12.71 5.01 -0.39
C ILE A 324 11.30 5.51 -0.69
N ASN A 325 10.35 4.61 -0.63
CA ASN A 325 8.92 4.86 -0.83
C ASN A 325 8.08 4.46 0.40
N ASP A 326 8.75 4.02 1.45
CA ASP A 326 8.19 3.56 2.71
C ASP A 326 8.44 4.54 3.86
N LEU A 327 8.74 5.79 3.53
CA LEU A 327 8.82 6.85 4.52
C LEU A 327 7.50 6.93 5.28
N TYR A 328 7.62 6.82 6.59
CA TYR A 328 6.47 7.04 7.45
C TYR A 328 5.99 8.48 7.27
N PRO A 329 4.74 8.71 6.90
CA PRO A 329 4.24 10.07 6.75
C PRO A 329 4.26 10.76 8.12
N THR A 330 5.23 11.64 8.32
CA THR A 330 5.35 12.41 9.56
C THR A 330 4.29 13.52 9.65
N GLY A 331 3.53 13.74 8.57
CA GLY A 331 2.56 14.84 8.48
C GLY A 331 3.18 16.24 8.46
N SER A 332 4.51 16.32 8.63
CA SER A 332 5.25 17.57 8.64
C SER A 332 5.77 17.86 7.24
N GLY A 333 5.37 18.98 6.67
CA GLY A 333 6.06 19.52 5.52
C GLY A 333 7.41 20.09 5.94
N GLY A 334 8.29 20.18 4.99
CA GLY A 334 9.65 20.67 5.15
C GLY A 334 10.59 19.84 4.31
N ASP A 335 11.64 20.46 3.80
CA ASP A 335 12.61 19.75 2.98
C ASP A 335 13.22 18.58 3.77
N MET A 336 13.42 17.49 3.09
CA MET A 336 14.03 16.31 3.66
C MET A 336 15.53 16.37 3.37
N ASP A 337 16.33 16.54 4.41
CA ASP A 337 17.77 16.42 4.33
C ASP A 337 18.13 14.94 4.37
N VAL A 338 18.51 14.42 3.23
CA VAL A 338 18.96 13.04 3.10
C VAL A 338 20.46 13.01 3.21
N THR A 339 20.96 12.38 4.25
CA THR A 339 22.38 12.10 4.43
C THR A 339 22.63 10.63 4.10
N ILE A 340 23.47 10.38 3.12
CA ILE A 340 23.93 9.05 2.75
C ILE A 340 25.34 8.93 3.31
N LYS A 341 25.49 8.19 4.40
CA LYS A 341 26.78 7.93 5.03
C LYS A 341 27.33 6.62 4.52
N GLU A 342 28.38 6.73 3.75
CA GLU A 342 29.05 5.61 3.12
C GLU A 342 29.90 4.82 4.15
N SER A 343 30.25 3.60 3.81
CA SER A 343 31.06 2.75 4.69
C SER A 343 32.48 3.28 4.94
N ASP A 344 32.99 4.15 4.08
CA ASP A 344 34.29 4.84 4.26
C ASP A 344 34.20 6.08 5.16
N GLY A 345 32.98 6.39 5.67
CA GLY A 345 32.70 7.53 6.52
C GLY A 345 32.41 8.82 5.76
N SER A 346 32.52 8.83 4.43
CA SER A 346 32.12 9.99 3.63
C SER A 346 30.60 10.16 3.63
N GLU A 347 30.14 11.40 3.65
CA GLU A 347 28.71 11.73 3.69
C GLU A 347 28.32 12.47 2.41
N GLN A 348 27.22 12.05 1.82
CA GLN A 348 26.54 12.76 0.74
C GLN A 348 25.27 13.36 1.30
N HIS A 349 25.09 14.64 1.10
CA HIS A 349 23.89 15.34 1.51
C HIS A 349 23.07 15.69 0.26
N MET A 350 21.80 15.33 0.27
CA MET A 350 20.86 15.78 -0.75
C MET A 350 19.59 16.30 -0.07
N VAL A 351 19.13 17.43 -0.55
CA VAL A 351 17.84 17.96 -0.12
C VAL A 351 16.78 17.47 -1.10
N VAL A 352 15.84 16.70 -0.62
CA VAL A 352 14.64 16.36 -1.37
C VAL A 352 13.57 17.39 -1.03
N PRO A 353 13.26 18.29 -1.98
CA PRO A 353 12.24 19.30 -1.71
C PRO A 353 10.93 18.57 -1.48
N TYR A 354 10.37 18.76 -0.32
CA TYR A 354 8.97 18.48 -0.09
C TYR A 354 8.17 19.67 -0.65
N ALA A 355 8.27 19.78 -1.96
CA ALA A 355 7.61 20.89 -2.64
C ALA A 355 6.12 20.58 -2.67
N SER A 356 5.41 21.41 -1.98
CA SER A 356 3.96 21.45 -2.08
C SER A 356 3.59 21.86 -3.49
N LEU A 357 2.87 21.00 -4.19
CA LEU A 357 2.16 21.37 -5.42
C LEU A 357 1.32 22.63 -5.18
N PRO A 358 0.93 23.35 -6.23
CA PRO A 358 -0.05 24.41 -6.09
C PRO A 358 -1.25 23.93 -5.30
N VAL A 359 -1.70 24.75 -4.36
CA VAL A 359 -2.84 24.39 -3.51
C VAL A 359 -4.10 24.44 -4.34
N LEU A 360 -4.58 23.28 -4.76
CA LEU A 360 -5.77 23.15 -5.56
C LEU A 360 -6.70 22.09 -4.97
N HIS A 361 -7.95 22.49 -4.78
CA HIS A 361 -9.02 21.62 -4.34
C HIS A 361 -10.18 21.66 -5.33
N ARG A 362 -10.91 20.54 -5.45
CA ARG A 362 -12.12 20.46 -6.27
C ARG A 362 -13.20 21.35 -5.70
N GLU A 363 -14.08 21.83 -6.57
CA GLU A 363 -15.25 22.62 -6.20
C GLU A 363 -16.05 21.98 -5.07
N GLY A 364 -16.33 22.75 -4.02
CA GLY A 364 -17.06 22.29 -2.83
C GLY A 364 -16.24 21.47 -1.84
N SER A 365 -14.97 21.14 -2.15
CA SER A 365 -14.08 20.44 -1.21
C SER A 365 -13.53 21.39 -0.17
N ILE A 366 -13.53 20.97 1.09
CA ILE A 366 -12.98 21.70 2.23
C ILE A 366 -11.88 20.88 2.86
N ASN A 367 -10.71 21.50 3.07
CA ASN A 367 -9.66 21.00 3.93
C ASN A 367 -9.39 22.03 5.03
N TYR A 368 -9.29 21.58 6.28
CA TYR A 368 -9.07 22.48 7.40
C TYR A 368 -8.19 21.86 8.46
N SER A 369 -7.52 22.70 9.25
CA SER A 369 -6.76 22.31 10.41
C SER A 369 -6.93 23.33 11.53
N LEU A 370 -7.33 22.83 12.69
CA LEU A 370 -7.46 23.58 13.93
C LEU A 370 -6.45 22.99 14.91
N THR A 371 -5.47 23.78 15.34
CA THR A 371 -4.39 23.33 16.19
C THR A 371 -4.20 24.29 17.35
N GLY A 372 -4.01 23.77 18.54
CA GLY A 372 -3.65 24.53 19.73
C GLY A 372 -2.77 23.73 20.66
N GLY A 373 -1.71 24.33 21.16
CA GLY A 373 -0.77 23.64 22.01
C GLY A 373 0.48 24.44 22.30
N GLN A 374 1.54 23.73 22.62
CA GLN A 374 2.85 24.28 22.90
C GLN A 374 3.83 23.78 21.82
N THR A 375 4.64 24.68 21.27
CA THR A 375 5.67 24.32 20.31
C THR A 375 6.70 23.38 20.95
N ARG A 376 7.20 22.43 20.18
CA ARG A 376 8.17 21.44 20.61
C ARG A 376 9.36 21.42 19.66
N ASN A 377 10.29 22.34 19.86
CA ASN A 377 11.55 22.38 19.11
C ASN A 377 12.68 22.02 20.07
N GLY A 378 13.51 21.05 19.73
CA GLY A 378 14.54 20.49 20.61
C GLY A 378 15.61 21.52 21.05
N GLY A 379 15.35 22.26 22.12
CA GLY A 379 16.25 23.24 22.65
C GLY A 379 15.75 24.68 22.62
N ASN A 380 14.69 24.99 21.92
CA ASN A 380 14.17 26.35 21.71
C ASN A 380 13.16 26.74 22.80
N LYS A 381 12.90 28.05 22.86
CA LYS A 381 11.87 28.57 23.73
C LYS A 381 10.52 27.97 23.37
N GLU A 382 9.94 27.23 24.28
CA GLU A 382 8.58 26.72 24.13
C GLU A 382 7.56 27.86 24.14
N ALA A 383 6.70 27.91 23.16
CA ALA A 383 5.64 28.92 23.07
C ALA A 383 4.27 28.26 22.97
N SER A 384 3.31 28.75 23.72
CA SER A 384 1.91 28.37 23.47
C SER A 384 1.43 29.05 22.20
N PHE A 385 0.80 28.27 21.32
CA PHE A 385 0.31 28.77 20.03
C PHE A 385 -1.07 28.23 19.68
N SER A 386 -1.73 28.94 18.81
CA SER A 386 -2.94 28.50 18.10
C SER A 386 -2.78 28.76 16.61
N GLN A 387 -3.26 27.83 15.82
CA GLN A 387 -3.27 27.90 14.36
C GLN A 387 -4.61 27.43 13.82
N ILE A 388 -5.15 28.22 12.91
CA ILE A 388 -6.33 27.86 12.12
C ILE A 388 -5.94 28.03 10.66
N SER A 389 -6.15 27.00 9.85
CA SER A 389 -5.97 27.07 8.40
C SER A 389 -7.13 26.38 7.70
N GLY A 390 -7.43 26.85 6.50
CA GLY A 390 -8.50 26.31 5.68
C GLY A 390 -8.23 26.50 4.20
N ILE A 391 -8.70 25.56 3.42
CA ILE A 391 -8.61 25.51 1.96
C ILE A 391 -10.01 25.16 1.45
N TYR A 392 -10.50 25.93 0.49
CA TYR A 392 -11.82 25.73 -0.09
C TYR A 392 -11.78 25.78 -1.61
N GLY A 393 -12.28 24.73 -2.24
CA GLY A 393 -12.43 24.64 -3.69
C GLY A 393 -13.62 25.47 -4.18
N LEU A 394 -13.34 26.52 -4.94
CA LEU A 394 -14.30 27.41 -5.59
C LEU A 394 -14.67 26.90 -7.00
N PRO A 395 -15.78 27.39 -7.60
CA PRO A 395 -16.07 27.16 -9.00
C PRO A 395 -14.94 27.59 -9.94
N TRP A 396 -14.97 27.11 -11.18
CA TRP A 396 -14.04 27.43 -12.27
C TRP A 396 -12.58 27.02 -12.01
N GLY A 397 -12.36 25.96 -11.23
CA GLY A 397 -11.02 25.47 -10.94
C GLY A 397 -10.19 26.38 -10.03
N MET A 398 -10.85 27.29 -9.31
CA MET A 398 -10.20 28.14 -8.33
C MET A 398 -10.17 27.48 -6.95
N THR A 399 -9.21 27.89 -6.13
CA THR A 399 -9.10 27.47 -4.73
C THR A 399 -8.70 28.68 -3.90
N ALA A 400 -9.46 28.97 -2.86
CA ALA A 400 -9.09 29.98 -1.87
C ALA A 400 -8.51 29.27 -0.63
N TYR A 401 -7.44 29.80 -0.09
CA TYR A 401 -6.87 29.27 1.16
C TYR A 401 -6.32 30.38 2.03
N GLY A 402 -6.24 30.09 3.31
CA GLY A 402 -5.71 31.06 4.26
C GLY A 402 -5.66 30.54 5.67
N GLY A 403 -5.10 31.33 6.56
CA GLY A 403 -4.97 30.95 7.95
C GLY A 403 -4.43 32.04 8.84
N VAL A 404 -4.48 31.77 10.14
CA VAL A 404 -3.99 32.64 11.21
C VAL A 404 -3.17 31.81 12.19
N GLN A 405 -2.03 32.36 12.60
CA GLN A 405 -1.22 31.82 13.70
C GLN A 405 -1.05 32.90 14.76
N GLN A 406 -1.07 32.50 16.02
CA GLN A 406 -0.82 33.40 17.15
C GLN A 406 -0.08 32.64 18.26
N THR A 407 0.83 33.34 18.94
CA THR A 407 1.58 32.80 20.08
C THR A 407 1.56 33.74 21.27
N ASN A 408 1.92 33.22 22.44
CA ASN A 408 2.09 34.00 23.67
C ASN A 408 3.41 34.78 23.73
N ILE A 409 4.36 34.54 22.82
CA ILE A 409 5.66 35.24 22.77
C ILE A 409 5.62 36.51 21.89
N GLY A 410 4.46 36.95 21.42
CA GLY A 410 4.32 38.15 20.58
C GLY A 410 4.48 37.86 19.09
N TYR A 411 4.33 36.64 18.63
CA TYR A 411 4.23 36.31 17.20
C TYR A 411 2.78 36.23 16.77
N SER A 412 2.46 36.81 15.62
CA SER A 412 1.18 36.64 14.94
C SER A 412 1.37 36.69 13.43
N SER A 413 0.69 35.83 12.70
CA SER A 413 0.72 35.82 11.23
C SER A 413 -0.64 35.53 10.61
N VAL A 414 -0.86 36.11 9.44
CA VAL A 414 -2.04 35.90 8.61
C VAL A 414 -1.58 35.61 7.20
N VAL A 415 -2.12 34.57 6.59
CA VAL A 415 -1.88 34.20 5.20
C VAL A 415 -3.18 34.18 4.43
N VAL A 416 -3.14 34.65 3.20
CA VAL A 416 -4.23 34.56 2.22
C VAL A 416 -3.64 34.19 0.88
N GLY A 417 -4.24 33.24 0.21
CA GLY A 417 -3.79 32.73 -1.07
C GLY A 417 -4.91 32.29 -1.98
N LEU A 418 -4.60 32.24 -3.26
CA LEU A 418 -5.47 31.75 -4.32
C LEU A 418 -4.71 30.75 -5.19
N GLY A 419 -5.38 29.68 -5.56
CA GLY A 419 -4.95 28.71 -6.55
C GLY A 419 -5.87 28.76 -7.76
N LEU A 420 -5.33 28.48 -8.93
CA LEU A 420 -6.07 28.41 -10.19
C LEU A 420 -5.56 27.24 -11.03
N ASN A 421 -6.49 26.40 -11.43
CA ASN A 421 -6.26 25.36 -12.44
C ASN A 421 -6.63 25.94 -13.80
N MET A 422 -5.63 26.09 -14.67
CA MET A 422 -5.78 26.65 -16.01
C MET A 422 -5.86 25.55 -17.09
N GLY A 423 -6.20 24.31 -16.69
CA GLY A 423 -6.30 23.16 -17.60
C GLY A 423 -4.98 22.88 -18.32
N ASP A 424 -5.00 23.03 -19.65
CA ASP A 424 -3.83 22.74 -20.50
C ASP A 424 -2.63 23.66 -20.27
N ILE A 425 -2.80 24.77 -19.57
CA ILE A 425 -1.67 25.68 -19.23
C ILE A 425 -0.98 25.24 -17.93
N GLY A 426 -1.67 24.46 -17.11
CA GLY A 426 -1.15 23.99 -15.82
C GLY A 426 -1.88 24.61 -14.64
N ALA A 427 -1.26 24.52 -13.48
CA ALA A 427 -1.81 25.01 -12.24
C ALA A 427 -0.87 26.01 -11.57
N ILE A 428 -1.42 27.06 -11.00
CA ILE A 428 -0.68 28.09 -10.30
C ILE A 428 -1.33 28.37 -8.94
N SER A 429 -0.52 28.66 -7.93
CA SER A 429 -1.01 29.26 -6.69
C SER A 429 -0.10 30.37 -6.23
N ALA A 430 -0.69 31.39 -5.61
CA ALA A 430 0.03 32.49 -5.03
C ALA A 430 -0.56 32.86 -3.67
N ASP A 431 0.30 33.15 -2.71
CA ASP A 431 -0.12 33.59 -1.38
C ASP A 431 0.81 34.68 -0.82
N VAL A 432 0.24 35.48 0.06
CA VAL A 432 0.95 36.50 0.82
C VAL A 432 0.72 36.22 2.30
N THR A 433 1.81 36.13 3.04
CA THR A 433 1.81 36.02 4.49
C THR A 433 2.30 37.33 5.08
N HIS A 434 1.53 37.93 5.99
CA HIS A 434 1.97 39.03 6.83
C HIS A 434 2.23 38.53 8.24
N ALA A 435 3.44 38.78 8.78
CA ALA A 435 3.82 38.40 10.11
C ALA A 435 4.30 39.58 10.96
N ARG A 436 3.98 39.52 12.22
CA ARG A 436 4.54 40.36 13.28
C ARG A 436 5.20 39.42 14.29
N ALA A 437 6.45 39.70 14.62
CA ALA A 437 7.25 38.88 15.50
C ALA A 437 8.00 39.73 16.50
N ARG A 438 7.97 39.32 17.76
CA ARG A 438 8.92 39.81 18.75
C ARG A 438 10.08 38.82 18.80
N VAL A 439 11.26 39.27 18.41
CA VAL A 439 12.45 38.46 18.20
C VAL A 439 13.62 38.98 19.01
N ASN A 440 14.53 38.08 19.36
CA ASN A 440 15.79 38.48 20.00
C ASN A 440 16.83 38.69 18.90
N ILE A 441 17.36 39.91 18.81
CA ILE A 441 18.37 40.31 17.84
C ILE A 441 19.67 40.61 18.56
N THR A 442 20.76 39.97 18.19
CA THR A 442 22.08 40.26 18.68
C THR A 442 22.66 41.44 17.88
N ASP A 443 22.94 42.53 18.55
CA ASP A 443 23.63 43.67 17.93
C ASP A 443 25.05 43.30 17.59
N ALA A 444 25.36 43.22 16.29
CA ALA A 444 26.67 42.80 15.79
C ALA A 444 27.84 43.68 16.27
N SER A 445 27.55 44.91 16.70
CA SER A 445 28.58 45.88 17.17
C SER A 445 28.89 45.75 18.67
N THR A 446 27.90 45.35 19.48
CA THR A 446 28.02 45.28 20.93
C THR A 446 27.92 43.89 21.50
N GLY A 447 27.50 42.91 20.73
CA GLY A 447 27.23 41.55 21.20
C GLY A 447 26.09 41.47 22.20
N THR A 448 25.27 42.52 22.33
CA THR A 448 24.14 42.56 23.27
C THR A 448 22.85 42.08 22.60
N GLU A 449 22.14 41.21 23.27
CA GLU A 449 20.81 40.80 22.87
C GLU A 449 19.76 41.86 23.17
N LYS A 450 18.90 42.13 22.21
CA LYS A 450 17.79 43.07 22.33
C LYS A 450 16.52 42.52 21.73
N LEU A 451 15.43 42.59 22.46
CA LEU A 451 14.11 42.29 21.90
C LEU A 451 13.68 43.41 20.95
N SER A 452 13.33 43.04 19.73
CA SER A 452 12.81 43.93 18.69
C SER A 452 11.44 43.45 18.22
N ASP A 453 10.55 44.38 17.95
CA ASP A 453 9.26 44.11 17.34
C ASP A 453 9.42 44.30 15.81
N GLU A 454 9.44 43.20 15.09
CA GLU A 454 9.62 43.13 13.64
C GLU A 454 8.29 42.86 12.93
N ASN A 455 8.13 43.39 11.71
CA ASN A 455 7.00 43.08 10.86
C ASN A 455 7.43 42.98 9.40
N GLY A 456 6.81 42.05 8.68
CA GLY A 456 7.16 41.85 7.28
C GLY A 456 6.15 41.00 6.54
N GLN A 457 6.47 40.79 5.28
CA GLN A 457 5.64 40.04 4.35
C GLN A 457 6.47 38.98 3.62
N SER A 458 5.83 37.83 3.32
CA SER A 458 6.37 36.82 2.44
C SER A 458 5.41 36.57 1.29
N LEU A 459 5.91 36.57 0.07
CA LEU A 459 5.18 36.22 -1.14
C LEU A 459 5.66 34.82 -1.58
N ARG A 460 4.72 33.89 -1.84
CA ARG A 460 5.00 32.57 -2.36
C ARG A 460 4.18 32.34 -3.62
N VAL A 461 4.84 31.85 -4.68
CA VAL A 461 4.20 31.48 -5.95
C VAL A 461 4.64 30.08 -6.31
N ARG A 462 3.71 29.22 -6.71
CA ARG A 462 3.96 27.85 -7.14
C ARG A 462 3.25 27.58 -8.45
N TYR A 463 3.91 26.84 -9.32
CA TYR A 463 3.37 26.42 -10.60
C TYR A 463 3.68 24.95 -10.84
N SER A 464 2.75 24.22 -11.46
CA SER A 464 2.97 22.84 -11.90
C SER A 464 2.27 22.59 -13.24
N LYS A 465 2.87 21.73 -14.07
CA LYS A 465 2.32 21.32 -15.34
C LYS A 465 2.83 19.94 -15.72
N ASN A 466 1.92 19.10 -16.14
CA ASN A 466 2.23 17.83 -16.79
C ASN A 466 1.90 17.95 -18.29
N PHE A 467 2.90 17.81 -19.14
CA PHE A 467 2.77 17.85 -20.59
C PHE A 467 2.65 16.42 -21.13
N LEU A 468 1.43 15.92 -21.21
CA LEU A 468 1.16 14.53 -21.63
C LEU A 468 1.69 14.19 -23.03
N LEU A 469 1.67 15.15 -23.95
CA LEU A 469 2.13 14.95 -25.33
C LEU A 469 3.65 14.75 -25.45
N THR A 470 4.41 15.36 -24.56
CA THR A 470 5.89 15.31 -24.58
C THR A 470 6.45 14.42 -23.49
N GLY A 471 5.61 13.91 -22.57
CA GLY A 471 6.08 13.17 -21.39
C GLY A 471 6.85 14.03 -20.38
N THR A 472 6.67 15.37 -20.46
CA THR A 472 7.34 16.32 -19.55
C THR A 472 6.49 16.52 -18.32
N ASN A 473 7.04 16.27 -17.16
CA ASN A 473 6.42 16.60 -15.89
C ASN A 473 7.23 17.70 -15.19
N LEU A 474 6.69 18.90 -15.17
CA LEU A 474 7.17 20.01 -14.37
C LEU A 474 6.42 19.95 -13.03
N ALA A 475 6.98 19.22 -12.08
CA ALA A 475 6.30 18.92 -10.84
C ALA A 475 6.15 20.17 -9.96
N VAL A 476 7.19 20.99 -9.88
CA VAL A 476 7.20 22.24 -9.11
C VAL A 476 8.09 23.27 -9.75
N ALA A 477 7.59 24.49 -9.86
CA ALA A 477 8.36 25.71 -10.00
C ALA A 477 7.90 26.63 -8.88
N GLY A 478 8.71 26.78 -7.84
CA GLY A 478 8.37 27.53 -6.64
C GLY A 478 9.27 28.77 -6.50
N TYR A 479 8.68 29.86 -6.10
CA TYR A 479 9.38 31.07 -5.73
C TYR A 479 8.82 31.61 -4.42
N ARG A 480 9.68 31.93 -3.47
CA ARG A 480 9.34 32.61 -2.23
C ARG A 480 10.25 33.82 -2.06
N TYR A 481 9.68 34.96 -1.75
CA TYR A 481 10.40 36.18 -1.37
C TYR A 481 9.89 36.66 -0.03
N SER A 482 10.81 37.04 0.88
CA SER A 482 10.48 37.56 2.20
C SER A 482 11.17 38.89 2.40
N THR A 483 10.46 39.88 2.97
CA THR A 483 11.04 41.16 3.36
C THR A 483 11.96 41.03 4.57
N SER A 484 12.83 42.01 4.82
CA SER A 484 13.83 41.93 5.90
C SER A 484 13.22 41.84 7.31
N GLY A 485 12.00 42.33 7.50
CA GLY A 485 11.29 42.27 8.80
C GLY A 485 10.36 41.02 8.91
N TYR A 486 10.33 40.13 7.90
CA TYR A 486 9.54 38.92 7.95
C TYR A 486 10.27 37.85 8.71
N TYR A 487 9.56 37.19 9.62
CA TYR A 487 9.95 35.96 10.31
C TYR A 487 8.82 34.94 10.17
N SER A 488 9.14 33.72 9.84
CA SER A 488 8.25 32.57 10.08
C SER A 488 8.18 32.30 11.58
N LEU A 489 7.22 31.46 12.00
CA LEU A 489 7.13 31.11 13.42
C LEU A 489 8.37 30.34 13.89
N SER A 490 8.93 29.46 13.07
CA SER A 490 10.18 28.77 13.37
C SER A 490 11.34 29.74 13.55
N GLU A 491 11.56 30.64 12.57
CA GLU A 491 12.62 31.65 12.65
C GLU A 491 12.47 32.59 13.86
N ALA A 492 11.21 32.87 14.25
CA ALA A 492 10.96 33.69 15.45
C ALA A 492 11.29 32.94 16.76
N LEU A 493 11.02 31.62 16.81
CA LEU A 493 11.40 30.76 17.94
C LEU A 493 12.92 30.58 18.01
N ASP A 494 13.57 30.37 16.87
CA ASP A 494 15.01 30.17 16.76
C ASP A 494 15.80 31.40 17.20
N SER A 495 15.23 32.59 17.04
CA SER A 495 15.85 33.87 17.49
C SER A 495 16.12 33.96 19.02
N TYR A 496 15.52 33.05 19.81
CA TYR A 496 15.73 32.99 21.25
C TYR A 496 16.83 31.99 21.67
N GLN A 497 17.56 31.38 20.73
CA GLN A 497 18.68 30.49 21.01
C GLN A 497 20.01 31.26 21.06
N GLU A 498 20.90 30.92 22.03
CA GLU A 498 22.16 31.63 22.28
C GLU A 498 23.24 31.41 21.20
N ASP A 499 23.15 30.34 20.40
CA ASP A 499 24.23 29.86 19.52
C ASP A 499 23.87 29.81 18.02
N GLU A 500 22.68 30.24 17.60
CA GLU A 500 22.29 30.15 16.19
C GLU A 500 22.50 31.44 15.40
N THR A 501 23.20 31.31 14.27
CA THR A 501 23.21 32.29 13.21
C THR A 501 21.76 32.51 12.75
N ASN A 502 21.30 33.75 12.82
CA ASN A 502 19.98 34.17 12.37
C ASN A 502 19.86 34.10 10.85
N ASP A 503 19.98 32.89 10.29
CA ASP A 503 19.93 32.64 8.86
C ASP A 503 18.52 32.78 8.32
N ARG A 504 18.04 34.03 8.23
CA ARG A 504 16.71 34.37 7.72
C ARG A 504 16.66 34.29 6.22
N ARG A 505 15.75 33.49 5.71
CA ARG A 505 15.57 33.27 4.28
C ARG A 505 15.03 34.51 3.57
N ARG A 506 15.79 35.05 2.64
CA ARG A 506 15.40 36.17 1.79
C ARG A 506 14.59 35.72 0.58
N ASN A 507 15.12 34.77 -0.19
CA ASN A 507 14.39 34.17 -1.29
C ASN A 507 14.77 32.71 -1.47
N ARG A 508 13.83 31.95 -1.98
CA ARG A 508 14.00 30.57 -2.38
C ARG A 508 13.39 30.36 -3.76
N THR A 509 14.17 29.75 -4.63
CA THR A 509 13.71 29.29 -5.95
C THR A 509 13.91 27.80 -6.03
N GLU A 510 12.89 27.09 -6.42
CA GLU A 510 12.93 25.66 -6.60
C GLU A 510 12.32 25.26 -7.95
N LEU A 511 12.92 24.26 -8.58
CA LEU A 511 12.47 23.69 -9.84
C LEU A 511 12.67 22.17 -9.79
N SER A 512 11.64 21.42 -10.12
CA SER A 512 11.71 19.97 -10.31
C SER A 512 11.08 19.60 -11.64
N LEU A 513 11.85 19.01 -12.51
CA LEU A 513 11.48 18.63 -13.86
C LEU A 513 11.80 17.17 -14.10
N THR A 514 10.86 16.43 -14.66
CA THR A 514 11.10 15.08 -15.19
C THR A 514 10.61 15.03 -16.63
N GLN A 515 11.43 14.52 -17.51
CA GLN A 515 11.15 14.39 -18.93
C GLN A 515 11.34 12.94 -19.34
N ASP A 516 10.25 12.32 -19.77
CA ASP A 516 10.35 11.04 -20.46
C ASP A 516 10.74 11.28 -21.92
N ILE A 517 11.78 10.60 -22.35
CA ILE A 517 12.28 10.64 -23.72
C ILE A 517 12.23 9.23 -24.32
N VAL A 518 12.34 9.11 -25.65
CA VAL A 518 12.25 7.82 -26.37
C VAL A 518 13.22 6.78 -25.78
N TYR A 519 14.35 7.23 -25.26
CA TYR A 519 15.40 6.38 -24.69
C TYR A 519 15.61 6.68 -23.20
N GLY A 520 14.55 6.61 -22.38
CA GLY A 520 14.66 6.73 -20.94
C GLY A 520 14.01 7.98 -20.36
N SER A 521 14.46 8.38 -19.19
CA SER A 521 13.95 9.57 -18.49
C SER A 521 15.11 10.46 -18.04
N VAL A 522 14.91 11.76 -18.13
CA VAL A 522 15.79 12.81 -17.60
C VAL A 522 15.06 13.50 -16.48
N SER A 523 15.70 13.66 -15.31
CA SER A 523 15.16 14.48 -14.25
C SER A 523 16.19 15.54 -13.81
N ALA A 524 15.66 16.70 -13.46
CA ALA A 524 16.43 17.84 -12.96
C ALA A 524 15.75 18.41 -11.73
N SER A 525 16.50 18.65 -10.67
CA SER A 525 16.04 19.44 -9.54
C SER A 525 17.04 20.57 -9.25
N TYR A 526 16.50 21.73 -8.95
CA TYR A 526 17.28 22.92 -8.65
C TYR A 526 16.68 23.63 -7.48
N ILE A 527 17.48 23.94 -6.46
CA ILE A 527 17.10 24.74 -5.31
C ILE A 527 18.18 25.81 -5.15
N ASN A 528 17.74 27.05 -4.98
CA ASN A 528 18.61 28.14 -4.65
C ASN A 528 17.98 28.97 -3.56
N GLU A 529 18.68 29.13 -2.46
CA GLU A 529 18.28 29.94 -1.32
C GLU A 529 19.31 31.02 -1.08
N ASN A 530 18.82 32.23 -0.86
CA ASN A 530 19.65 33.34 -0.42
C ASN A 530 19.07 33.84 0.91
N TYR A 531 19.95 34.21 1.80
CA TYR A 531 19.62 34.65 3.15
C TYR A 531 19.87 36.15 3.29
N TRP A 532 19.38 36.76 4.35
CA TRP A 532 19.59 38.20 4.62
C TRP A 532 20.99 38.51 5.16
N ASP A 533 21.70 37.50 5.66
CA ASP A 533 23.11 37.55 6.04
C ASP A 533 24.08 37.41 4.85
N HIS A 534 23.55 37.45 3.62
CA HIS A 534 24.28 37.27 2.36
C HIS A 534 24.80 35.85 2.11
N SER A 535 24.51 34.91 3.00
CA SER A 535 24.79 33.49 2.72
C SER A 535 23.93 32.94 1.57
N ARG A 536 24.43 31.93 0.90
CA ARG A 536 23.75 31.31 -0.23
C ARG A 536 23.95 29.80 -0.26
N THR A 537 22.85 29.07 -0.42
CA THR A 537 22.86 27.64 -0.71
C THR A 537 22.29 27.36 -2.11
N THR A 538 22.97 26.52 -2.86
CA THR A 538 22.49 26.08 -4.18
C THR A 538 22.67 24.58 -4.30
N SER A 539 21.61 23.87 -4.66
CA SER A 539 21.66 22.44 -4.99
C SER A 539 21.10 22.25 -6.39
N LEU A 540 21.85 21.53 -7.22
CA LEU A 540 21.42 21.10 -8.55
C LEU A 540 21.66 19.60 -8.66
N SER A 541 20.63 18.85 -9.04
CA SER A 541 20.72 17.44 -9.36
C SER A 541 20.19 17.20 -10.76
N LEU A 542 20.96 16.51 -11.57
CA LEU A 542 20.58 16.08 -12.91
C LEU A 542 20.74 14.56 -12.99
N SER A 543 19.72 13.86 -13.43
CA SER A 543 19.79 12.42 -13.61
C SER A 543 19.22 11.99 -14.95
N TYR A 544 19.84 10.96 -15.51
CA TYR A 544 19.36 10.26 -16.69
C TYR A 544 19.29 8.77 -16.38
N ASN A 545 18.18 8.13 -16.70
CA ASN A 545 17.97 6.71 -16.49
C ASN A 545 17.34 6.09 -17.73
N ASN A 546 17.82 4.92 -18.12
CA ASN A 546 17.23 4.15 -19.19
C ASN A 546 17.34 2.64 -18.89
N SER A 547 16.48 1.87 -19.56
CA SER A 547 16.56 0.42 -19.60
C SER A 547 16.44 -0.06 -21.03
N TRP A 548 17.41 -0.83 -21.49
CA TRP A 548 17.43 -1.40 -22.82
C TRP A 548 17.63 -2.92 -22.72
N ASN A 549 16.65 -3.67 -23.22
CA ASN A 549 16.69 -5.14 -23.21
C ASN A 549 17.00 -5.74 -21.82
N GLY A 550 16.40 -5.15 -20.77
CA GLY A 550 16.62 -5.55 -19.38
C GLY A 550 17.89 -4.98 -18.73
N ILE A 551 18.82 -4.39 -19.49
CA ILE A 551 19.99 -3.72 -18.97
C ILE A 551 19.60 -2.31 -18.56
N SER A 552 19.72 -1.99 -17.28
CA SER A 552 19.47 -0.65 -16.75
C SER A 552 20.78 0.13 -16.64
N TYR A 553 20.77 1.39 -17.06
CA TYR A 553 21.90 2.28 -16.88
C TYR A 553 21.47 3.69 -16.53
N GLY A 554 22.30 4.37 -15.76
CA GLY A 554 22.00 5.69 -15.26
C GLY A 554 23.23 6.56 -15.11
N PHE A 555 23.00 7.85 -15.26
CA PHE A 555 23.97 8.91 -15.03
C PHE A 555 23.37 9.91 -14.06
N ASN A 556 24.14 10.35 -13.06
CA ASN A 556 23.73 11.36 -12.11
C ASN A 556 24.84 12.39 -11.91
N TYR A 557 24.43 13.67 -11.90
CA TYR A 557 25.28 14.80 -11.58
C TYR A 557 24.65 15.60 -10.45
N VAL A 558 25.40 15.81 -9.37
CA VAL A 558 24.98 16.64 -8.23
C VAL A 558 25.99 17.77 -8.05
N TYR A 559 25.48 18.96 -7.85
CA TYR A 559 26.24 20.15 -7.52
C TYR A 559 25.64 20.80 -6.28
N ASN A 560 26.44 20.95 -5.23
CA ASN A 560 26.06 21.64 -4.01
C ASN A 560 27.03 22.80 -3.76
N LEU A 561 26.49 23.97 -3.51
CA LEU A 561 27.24 25.15 -3.13
C LEU A 561 26.71 25.67 -1.80
N ASN A 562 27.59 25.82 -0.83
CA ASN A 562 27.33 26.56 0.39
C ASN A 562 28.36 27.69 0.50
N LYS A 563 27.86 28.91 0.49
CA LYS A 563 28.68 30.13 0.55
C LYS A 563 28.26 30.95 1.75
N ASN A 564 29.17 31.13 2.72
CA ASN A 564 29.00 32.00 3.86
C ASN A 564 29.85 33.26 3.66
N ASP A 565 29.22 34.44 3.57
CA ASP A 565 29.93 35.72 3.30
C ASP A 565 30.42 36.44 4.58
N ASP A 566 29.94 36.07 5.77
CA ASP A 566 30.17 36.77 7.03
C ASP A 566 31.38 36.29 7.86
N GLY A 567 32.23 35.41 7.37
CA GLY A 567 33.46 34.96 8.05
C GLY A 567 34.73 35.60 7.55
N PRO A 568 35.82 35.68 8.37
CA PRO A 568 37.12 36.21 7.96
C PRO A 568 37.78 35.36 6.87
N SER A 569 37.24 34.22 6.52
CA SER A 569 37.52 33.46 5.31
C SER A 569 36.25 33.30 4.53
N ASN A 570 36.12 33.97 3.41
CA ASN A 570 35.08 33.79 2.37
C ASN A 570 35.05 32.31 1.97
N SER A 571 34.48 31.46 2.84
CA SER A 571 34.50 30.01 2.64
C SER A 571 33.41 29.64 1.64
N ARG A 572 33.85 29.41 0.43
CA ARG A 572 33.08 28.83 -0.63
C ARG A 572 33.35 27.33 -0.61
N ASN A 573 32.38 26.57 -0.13
CA ASN A 573 32.41 25.12 -0.21
C ASN A 573 31.49 24.69 -1.36
N ASP A 574 32.06 24.28 -2.48
CA ASP A 574 31.33 23.73 -3.60
C ASP A 574 31.77 22.27 -3.82
N ASP A 575 30.78 21.43 -3.86
CA ASP A 575 30.95 20.00 -4.14
C ASP A 575 30.27 19.62 -5.46
N ARG A 576 30.94 18.73 -6.20
CA ARG A 576 30.42 18.20 -7.48
C ARG A 576 30.64 16.71 -7.50
N GLN A 577 29.57 16.01 -7.77
CA GLN A 577 29.60 14.56 -7.87
C GLN A 577 29.06 14.11 -9.23
N VAL A 578 29.76 13.20 -9.86
CA VAL A 578 29.37 12.52 -11.08
C VAL A 578 29.27 11.03 -10.78
N SER A 579 28.13 10.44 -11.04
CA SER A 579 27.94 9.01 -10.86
C SER A 579 27.40 8.37 -12.13
N PHE A 580 27.90 7.19 -12.44
CA PHE A 580 27.43 6.35 -13.53
C PHE A 580 27.17 4.94 -12.99
N ASN A 581 26.09 4.32 -13.38
CA ASN A 581 25.78 2.93 -13.05
C ASN A 581 25.22 2.19 -14.24
N ILE A 582 25.53 0.90 -14.32
CA ILE A 582 24.93 -0.04 -15.28
C ILE A 582 24.62 -1.34 -14.52
N SER A 583 23.44 -1.89 -14.74
CA SER A 583 23.00 -3.16 -14.14
C SER A 583 22.54 -4.11 -15.22
N ILE A 584 23.04 -5.32 -15.19
CA ILE A 584 22.79 -6.38 -16.16
C ILE A 584 22.10 -7.54 -15.42
N PRO A 585 20.85 -7.88 -15.79
CA PRO A 585 20.18 -9.01 -15.19
C PRO A 585 20.83 -10.33 -15.61
N LEU A 586 20.94 -11.25 -14.68
CA LEU A 586 21.50 -12.58 -14.88
C LEU A 586 20.41 -13.68 -14.94
N ASP A 587 19.16 -13.33 -15.13
CA ASP A 587 18.00 -14.24 -15.00
C ASP A 587 18.12 -15.53 -15.82
N LYS A 588 18.87 -15.49 -16.95
CA LYS A 588 19.13 -16.70 -17.75
C LYS A 588 20.04 -17.72 -17.08
N TYR A 589 20.89 -17.30 -16.16
CA TYR A 589 21.92 -18.10 -15.50
C TYR A 589 21.63 -18.30 -14.02
N LEU A 590 21.19 -17.25 -13.38
CA LEU A 590 20.88 -17.17 -11.95
C LEU A 590 19.59 -16.35 -11.77
N PRO A 591 18.43 -16.98 -11.72
CA PRO A 591 17.14 -16.30 -11.62
C PRO A 591 17.09 -15.32 -10.44
N GLY A 592 16.53 -14.14 -10.68
CA GLY A 592 16.38 -13.09 -9.67
C GLY A 592 17.68 -12.42 -9.28
N SER A 593 18.71 -12.47 -10.13
CA SER A 593 20.03 -11.89 -9.84
C SER A 593 20.51 -10.92 -10.91
N SER A 594 21.39 -10.01 -10.53
CA SER A 594 22.00 -9.01 -11.42
C SER A 594 23.46 -8.76 -11.06
N VAL A 595 24.23 -8.29 -12.03
CA VAL A 595 25.55 -7.70 -11.83
C VAL A 595 25.48 -6.23 -12.20
N SER A 596 26.00 -5.39 -11.34
CA SER A 596 26.08 -3.95 -11.59
C SER A 596 27.51 -3.45 -11.49
N TYR A 597 27.81 -2.46 -12.31
CA TYR A 597 29.02 -1.66 -12.23
C TYR A 597 28.62 -0.21 -11.92
N SER A 598 29.32 0.41 -10.98
CA SER A 598 29.14 1.83 -10.67
C SER A 598 30.49 2.55 -10.60
N MET A 599 30.50 3.78 -11.09
CA MET A 599 31.56 4.74 -10.95
C MET A 599 31.03 5.98 -10.26
N ASN A 600 31.77 6.48 -9.29
CA ASN A 600 31.45 7.73 -8.63
C ASN A 600 32.71 8.59 -8.50
N SER A 601 32.63 9.84 -8.93
CA SER A 601 33.71 10.81 -8.91
C SER A 601 33.27 12.09 -8.22
N GLU A 602 34.05 12.52 -7.24
CA GLU A 602 33.84 13.75 -6.49
C GLU A 602 34.88 14.78 -6.83
N LYS A 603 34.57 16.07 -6.78
CA LYS A 603 35.48 17.18 -7.11
C LYS A 603 36.77 17.16 -6.26
N ASN A 604 36.63 16.95 -4.96
CA ASN A 604 37.74 16.99 -4.00
C ASN A 604 37.96 15.63 -3.31
N GLY A 605 37.35 14.56 -3.86
CA GLY A 605 37.39 13.20 -3.35
C GLY A 605 37.93 12.20 -4.38
N PRO A 606 38.01 10.94 -3.99
CA PRO A 606 38.44 9.88 -4.89
C PRO A 606 37.40 9.54 -5.94
N THR A 607 37.84 9.06 -7.09
CA THR A 607 36.94 8.32 -7.97
C THR A 607 36.91 6.86 -7.53
N THR A 608 35.74 6.35 -7.29
CA THR A 608 35.48 4.97 -6.88
C THR A 608 34.81 4.18 -7.98
N TYR A 609 35.20 2.94 -8.13
CA TYR A 609 34.68 1.97 -9.10
C TYR A 609 34.26 0.73 -8.34
N ASN A 610 33.01 0.31 -8.50
CA ASN A 610 32.49 -0.84 -7.79
C ASN A 610 31.82 -1.81 -8.78
N VAL A 611 32.04 -3.09 -8.56
CA VAL A 611 31.31 -4.18 -9.18
C VAL A 611 30.52 -4.90 -8.09
N ASN A 612 29.24 -5.03 -8.28
CA ASN A 612 28.35 -5.67 -7.33
C ASN A 612 27.55 -6.77 -8.02
N ALA A 613 27.51 -7.94 -7.42
CA ALA A 613 26.58 -9.01 -7.75
C ALA A 613 25.56 -9.14 -6.64
N SER A 614 24.30 -9.12 -6.98
CA SER A 614 23.20 -9.23 -6.02
C SER A 614 22.05 -10.05 -6.55
N GLY A 615 21.27 -10.60 -5.66
CA GLY A 615 20.10 -11.38 -6.06
C GLY A 615 19.19 -11.75 -4.90
N SER A 616 18.12 -12.43 -5.26
CA SER A 616 17.20 -13.03 -4.30
C SER A 616 17.19 -14.56 -4.46
N ALA A 617 16.91 -15.25 -3.37
CA ALA A 617 16.80 -16.70 -3.35
C ALA A 617 15.51 -17.14 -2.65
N PHE A 618 15.17 -18.42 -2.81
CA PHE A 618 13.91 -19.06 -2.47
C PHE A 618 12.76 -18.60 -3.39
N TYR A 619 11.71 -19.41 -3.44
CA TYR A 619 10.54 -19.19 -4.31
C TYR A 619 9.77 -17.91 -3.94
N ASP A 620 9.81 -17.53 -2.65
CA ASP A 620 9.14 -16.35 -2.09
C ASP A 620 10.05 -15.12 -2.00
N HIS A 621 11.28 -15.19 -2.58
CA HIS A 621 12.27 -14.13 -2.54
C HIS A 621 12.61 -13.63 -1.12
N SER A 622 12.50 -14.51 -0.13
CA SER A 622 12.71 -14.15 1.28
C SER A 622 14.18 -13.95 1.66
N LEU A 623 15.14 -14.47 0.88
CA LEU A 623 16.57 -14.23 1.07
C LEU A 623 17.11 -13.29 -0.02
N ASN A 624 17.69 -12.17 0.38
CA ASN A 624 18.45 -11.26 -0.49
C ASN A 624 19.93 -11.34 -0.13
N TRP A 625 20.79 -11.27 -1.12
CA TRP A 625 22.24 -11.30 -0.94
C TRP A 625 22.93 -10.32 -1.88
N SER A 626 24.12 -9.82 -1.47
CA SER A 626 24.97 -9.00 -2.31
C SER A 626 26.45 -9.24 -1.99
N VAL A 627 27.28 -9.16 -3.02
CA VAL A 627 28.74 -9.23 -2.94
C VAL A 627 29.29 -8.10 -3.80
N GLN A 628 30.14 -7.29 -3.23
CA GLN A 628 30.75 -6.14 -3.89
C GLN A 628 32.24 -6.16 -3.74
N GLU A 629 32.93 -5.75 -4.80
CA GLU A 629 34.35 -5.37 -4.82
C GLU A 629 34.50 -3.99 -5.43
N GLY A 630 35.30 -3.12 -4.79
CA GLY A 630 35.47 -1.75 -5.17
C GLY A 630 36.95 -1.36 -5.22
N TYR A 631 37.26 -0.32 -6.00
CA TYR A 631 38.59 0.30 -6.13
C TYR A 631 38.45 1.82 -6.05
N SER A 632 39.34 2.44 -5.30
CA SER A 632 39.50 3.89 -5.18
C SER A 632 40.79 4.36 -5.80
N ASP A 633 40.74 5.38 -6.66
CA ASP A 633 41.89 5.89 -7.37
C ASP A 633 42.86 6.73 -6.50
N ALA A 634 42.36 7.42 -5.48
CA ALA A 634 43.18 8.29 -4.64
C ALA A 634 44.18 7.50 -3.79
N ASP A 635 43.76 6.37 -3.26
CA ASP A 635 44.59 5.54 -2.39
C ASP A 635 45.15 4.31 -3.08
N HIS A 636 44.75 4.06 -4.36
CA HIS A 636 45.01 2.83 -5.12
C HIS A 636 44.62 1.57 -4.35
N LYS A 637 43.51 1.58 -3.65
CA LYS A 637 43.14 0.57 -2.69
C LYS A 637 41.80 -0.06 -3.03
N THR A 638 41.66 -1.32 -2.66
CA THR A 638 40.42 -2.07 -2.83
C THR A 638 39.59 -2.08 -1.54
N ASN A 639 38.32 -2.14 -1.72
CA ASN A 639 37.34 -2.40 -0.66
C ASN A 639 36.38 -3.48 -1.11
N GLY A 640 35.79 -4.18 -0.17
CA GLY A 640 34.80 -5.19 -0.53
C GLY A 640 33.77 -5.38 0.56
N SER A 641 32.61 -5.90 0.17
CA SER A 641 31.53 -6.21 1.09
C SER A 641 30.73 -7.44 0.67
N ILE A 642 30.18 -8.11 1.68
CA ILE A 642 29.19 -9.15 1.52
C ILE A 642 28.05 -8.85 2.49
N ALA A 643 26.82 -8.94 2.02
CA ALA A 643 25.64 -8.74 2.83
C ALA A 643 24.55 -9.75 2.48
N ALA A 644 23.75 -10.10 3.47
CA ALA A 644 22.58 -10.94 3.30
C ALA A 644 21.44 -10.43 4.20
N GLY A 645 20.23 -10.53 3.69
CA GLY A 645 19.01 -10.20 4.42
C GLY A 645 17.97 -11.31 4.27
N TYR A 646 17.39 -11.73 5.36
CA TYR A 646 16.40 -12.78 5.39
C TYR A 646 15.07 -12.30 6.00
N LYS A 647 14.00 -12.38 5.22
CA LYS A 647 12.64 -12.07 5.64
C LYS A 647 11.97 -13.34 6.13
N SER A 648 11.83 -13.48 7.44
CA SER A 648 11.07 -14.57 8.04
C SER A 648 9.65 -14.09 8.37
N ARG A 649 8.76 -15.02 8.69
CA ARG A 649 7.43 -14.67 9.21
C ARG A 649 7.46 -13.90 10.53
N TYR A 650 8.55 -13.93 11.27
CA TYR A 650 8.67 -13.37 12.61
C TYR A 650 9.42 -12.04 12.65
N ALA A 651 10.34 -11.84 11.73
CA ALA A 651 11.20 -10.68 11.67
C ALA A 651 11.99 -10.66 10.36
N ASP A 652 12.49 -9.49 9.99
CA ASP A 652 13.50 -9.32 8.96
C ASP A 652 14.86 -9.22 9.64
N MET A 653 15.81 -9.99 9.19
CA MET A 653 17.18 -10.04 9.70
C MET A 653 18.15 -9.66 8.60
N SER A 654 19.18 -8.89 8.93
CA SER A 654 20.23 -8.53 8.01
C SER A 654 21.60 -8.69 8.66
N GLY A 655 22.59 -9.03 7.86
CA GLY A 655 23.96 -9.10 8.29
C GLY A 655 24.89 -8.81 7.14
N GLY A 656 26.02 -8.16 7.42
CA GLY A 656 27.01 -7.83 6.41
C GLY A 656 28.39 -7.66 7.01
N TYR A 657 29.37 -7.89 6.17
CA TYR A 657 30.77 -7.64 6.45
C TYR A 657 31.34 -6.79 5.33
N SER A 658 32.05 -5.74 5.68
CA SER A 658 32.80 -4.92 4.72
C SER A 658 34.20 -4.66 5.22
N TYR A 659 35.10 -4.45 4.29
CA TYR A 659 36.46 -4.08 4.57
C TYR A 659 36.96 -3.00 3.62
N ASP A 660 37.79 -2.13 4.14
CA ASP A 660 38.63 -1.22 3.40
C ASP A 660 40.05 -1.26 3.98
N ASN A 661 40.90 -0.39 3.52
CA ASN A 661 42.27 -0.33 4.04
C ASN A 661 42.38 0.04 5.52
N ASN A 662 41.47 0.85 6.00
CA ASN A 662 41.55 1.48 7.32
C ASN A 662 40.77 0.70 8.35
N ALA A 663 39.71 -0.04 7.92
CA ALA A 663 38.81 -0.69 8.82
C ALA A 663 38.16 -1.97 8.24
N GLN A 664 37.70 -2.80 9.14
CA GLN A 664 36.76 -3.88 8.90
C GLN A 664 35.47 -3.54 9.66
N ARG A 665 34.32 -3.78 9.03
CA ARG A 665 33.03 -3.49 9.64
C ARG A 665 32.13 -4.70 9.57
N VAL A 666 31.47 -5.01 10.67
CA VAL A 666 30.38 -5.97 10.74
C VAL A 666 29.10 -5.20 11.03
N ASN A 667 28.14 -5.31 10.13
CA ASN A 667 26.81 -4.72 10.30
C ASN A 667 25.81 -5.83 10.56
N TYR A 668 24.87 -5.59 11.46
CA TYR A 668 23.79 -6.51 11.75
C TYR A 668 22.50 -5.74 12.08
N GLY A 669 21.39 -6.35 11.75
CA GLY A 669 20.09 -5.74 12.01
C GLY A 669 19.00 -6.78 12.21
N ILE A 670 18.03 -6.41 13.01
CA ILE A 670 16.78 -7.14 13.17
C ILE A 670 15.65 -6.14 13.29
N GLN A 671 14.60 -6.37 12.55
CA GLN A 671 13.40 -5.57 12.63
C GLN A 671 12.17 -6.46 12.55
N GLY A 672 11.10 -6.06 13.22
CA GLY A 672 9.90 -6.87 13.26
C GLY A 672 8.77 -6.22 14.03
N GLY A 673 7.71 -6.98 14.17
CA GLY A 673 6.52 -6.57 14.87
C GLY A 673 5.97 -7.62 15.80
N VAL A 674 5.28 -7.16 16.84
CA VAL A 674 4.53 -7.98 17.78
C VAL A 674 3.12 -7.43 17.86
N VAL A 675 2.13 -8.26 17.62
CA VAL A 675 0.71 -7.90 17.79
C VAL A 675 0.11 -8.83 18.84
N VAL A 676 -0.38 -8.24 19.94
CA VAL A 676 -1.13 -8.96 20.98
C VAL A 676 -2.61 -8.68 20.75
N HIS A 677 -3.38 -9.72 20.56
CA HIS A 677 -4.80 -9.67 20.23
C HIS A 677 -5.61 -10.71 21.04
N GLN A 678 -6.91 -10.71 20.90
CA GLN A 678 -7.81 -11.59 21.67
C GLN A 678 -7.52 -13.10 21.54
N HIS A 679 -6.85 -13.51 20.46
CA HIS A 679 -6.51 -14.92 20.20
C HIS A 679 -5.08 -15.28 20.62
N GLY A 680 -4.24 -14.32 21.08
CA GLY A 680 -2.87 -14.57 21.48
C GLY A 680 -1.87 -13.52 21.03
N ILE A 681 -0.65 -13.96 20.73
CA ILE A 681 0.47 -13.12 20.31
C ILE A 681 0.96 -13.60 18.95
N THR A 682 0.95 -12.71 17.95
CA THR A 682 1.50 -12.98 16.63
C THR A 682 2.73 -12.12 16.38
N LEU A 683 3.85 -12.75 16.06
CA LEU A 683 5.07 -12.08 15.60
C LEU A 683 5.00 -11.85 14.09
N SER A 684 5.61 -10.79 13.62
CA SER A 684 5.57 -10.41 12.20
C SER A 684 6.84 -9.73 11.73
N GLN A 685 6.98 -9.59 10.43
CA GLN A 685 7.85 -8.60 9.80
C GLN A 685 7.46 -7.19 10.26
N PRO A 686 8.33 -6.18 10.06
CA PRO A 686 7.99 -4.80 10.39
C PRO A 686 6.73 -4.36 9.65
N PHE A 687 5.89 -3.60 10.33
CA PHE A 687 4.59 -3.21 9.81
C PHE A 687 4.33 -1.70 9.98
N ASN A 688 3.37 -1.20 9.21
CA ASN A 688 2.85 0.16 9.33
C ASN A 688 1.75 0.25 10.40
N ASP A 689 1.17 1.44 10.59
CA ASP A 689 0.13 1.65 11.59
C ASP A 689 -1.13 0.80 11.37
N THR A 690 -1.52 0.59 10.10
CA THR A 690 -2.72 -0.15 9.71
C THR A 690 -2.34 -1.51 9.18
N VAL A 691 -2.80 -2.56 9.84
CA VAL A 691 -2.43 -3.95 9.55
C VAL A 691 -3.64 -4.87 9.50
N VAL A 692 -3.48 -6.01 8.85
CA VAL A 692 -4.51 -7.05 8.84
C VAL A 692 -4.02 -8.29 9.59
N LEU A 693 -4.79 -8.74 10.55
CA LEU A 693 -4.63 -10.03 11.20
C LEU A 693 -5.35 -11.09 10.37
N VAL A 694 -4.60 -11.94 9.71
CA VAL A 694 -5.11 -13.14 9.08
C VAL A 694 -5.45 -14.14 10.19
N ASN A 695 -6.67 -14.64 10.19
CA ASN A 695 -7.14 -15.67 11.08
C ASN A 695 -7.63 -16.88 10.26
N ALA A 696 -6.74 -17.84 10.06
CA ALA A 696 -7.00 -19.14 9.43
C ALA A 696 -6.84 -20.24 10.50
N ASN A 697 -7.68 -20.19 11.52
CA ASN A 697 -7.57 -20.95 12.76
C ASN A 697 -7.16 -22.42 12.54
N GLY A 698 -6.04 -22.85 13.16
CA GLY A 698 -5.50 -24.19 13.05
C GLY A 698 -4.71 -24.48 11.76
N ALA A 699 -4.80 -23.62 10.74
CA ALA A 699 -4.08 -23.80 9.47
C ALA A 699 -2.68 -23.16 9.54
N ALA A 700 -1.70 -23.97 9.96
CA ALA A 700 -0.31 -23.54 10.09
C ALA A 700 0.42 -23.51 8.74
N ASN A 701 1.39 -22.59 8.62
CA ASN A 701 2.29 -22.44 7.46
C ASN A 701 1.57 -22.13 6.13
N VAL A 702 0.37 -21.54 6.16
CA VAL A 702 -0.32 -21.08 4.96
C VAL A 702 0.30 -19.76 4.49
N PRO A 703 0.87 -19.70 3.28
CA PRO A 703 1.45 -18.44 2.79
C PRO A 703 0.37 -17.41 2.47
N VAL A 704 0.70 -16.15 2.69
CA VAL A 704 -0.12 -15.02 2.23
C VAL A 704 0.34 -14.63 0.83
N ALA A 705 -0.58 -14.59 -0.11
CA ALA A 705 -0.27 -14.30 -1.51
C ALA A 705 0.40 -12.92 -1.66
N SER A 706 1.40 -12.85 -2.53
CA SER A 706 2.16 -11.62 -2.84
C SER A 706 2.90 -11.00 -1.65
N GLN A 707 3.13 -11.77 -0.57
CA GLN A 707 3.85 -11.33 0.61
C GLN A 707 5.06 -12.25 0.87
N SER A 708 6.28 -11.74 0.66
CA SER A 708 7.50 -12.53 0.85
C SER A 708 7.70 -12.93 2.30
N GLY A 709 7.83 -14.24 2.56
CA GLY A 709 8.12 -14.79 3.87
C GLY A 709 6.95 -14.76 4.87
N ILE A 710 5.78 -14.24 4.51
CA ILE A 710 4.63 -14.18 5.42
C ILE A 710 3.80 -15.46 5.29
N LYS A 711 3.71 -16.20 6.39
CA LYS A 711 2.93 -17.43 6.54
C LYS A 711 2.24 -17.43 7.89
N THR A 712 1.12 -18.13 7.98
CA THR A 712 0.43 -18.32 9.26
C THR A 712 1.33 -19.07 10.26
N ASP A 713 1.23 -18.72 11.51
CA ASP A 713 1.92 -19.38 12.61
C ASP A 713 1.30 -20.76 12.94
N LYS A 714 1.73 -21.38 14.03
CA LYS A 714 1.22 -22.70 14.46
C LYS A 714 -0.26 -22.69 14.82
N GLN A 715 -0.81 -21.53 15.16
CA GLN A 715 -2.21 -21.36 15.54
C GLN A 715 -3.08 -20.93 14.35
N GLY A 716 -2.46 -20.59 13.21
CA GLY A 716 -3.14 -20.12 12.01
C GLY A 716 -3.21 -18.59 11.87
N PHE A 717 -2.39 -17.83 12.60
CA PHE A 717 -2.37 -16.38 12.54
C PHE A 717 -1.18 -15.85 11.76
N ALA A 718 -1.40 -14.77 11.00
CA ALA A 718 -0.33 -14.00 10.37
C ALA A 718 -0.70 -12.51 10.35
N ILE A 719 0.31 -11.64 10.27
CA ILE A 719 0.09 -10.20 10.10
C ILE A 719 0.47 -9.82 8.68
N VAL A 720 -0.47 -9.22 7.96
CA VAL A 720 -0.19 -8.49 6.73
C VAL A 720 0.24 -7.08 7.13
N PRO A 721 1.49 -6.68 6.81
CA PRO A 721 2.14 -5.53 7.44
C PRO A 721 1.63 -4.18 6.96
N TYR A 722 0.82 -4.17 5.91
CA TYR A 722 0.31 -2.94 5.31
C TYR A 722 -1.10 -3.13 4.78
N ALA A 723 -1.98 -2.21 5.16
CA ALA A 723 -3.29 -2.07 4.54
C ALA A 723 -3.60 -0.58 4.32
N ASN A 724 -4.21 -0.28 3.18
CA ASN A 724 -4.65 1.08 2.86
C ASN A 724 -5.85 1.46 3.71
N PRO A 725 -5.75 2.45 4.60
CA PRO A 725 -6.89 2.87 5.40
C PRO A 725 -8.00 3.45 4.52
N TYR A 726 -9.26 3.15 4.88
CA TYR A 726 -10.49 3.57 4.21
C TYR A 726 -10.66 3.04 2.78
N HIS A 727 -9.80 2.10 2.36
CA HIS A 727 -9.85 1.45 1.05
C HIS A 727 -10.12 -0.04 1.20
N LYS A 728 -10.65 -0.62 0.12
CA LYS A 728 -10.84 -2.06 0.02
C LYS A 728 -9.48 -2.74 -0.17
N ASN A 729 -9.09 -3.55 0.81
CA ASN A 729 -7.89 -4.38 0.75
C ASN A 729 -8.30 -5.83 0.54
N ASN A 730 -7.82 -6.43 -0.52
CA ASN A 730 -8.01 -7.85 -0.78
C ASN A 730 -6.85 -8.63 -0.19
N ILE A 731 -7.15 -9.52 0.75
CA ILE A 731 -6.19 -10.38 1.41
C ILE A 731 -6.41 -11.80 0.91
N SER A 732 -5.42 -12.37 0.24
CA SER A 732 -5.51 -13.70 -0.36
C SER A 732 -4.47 -14.64 0.25
N LEU A 733 -4.86 -15.89 0.44
CA LEU A 733 -3.99 -16.97 0.88
C LEU A 733 -3.52 -17.78 -0.34
N ASP A 734 -2.25 -18.15 -0.37
CA ASP A 734 -1.66 -18.92 -1.45
C ASP A 734 -1.91 -20.40 -1.20
N THR A 735 -2.76 -21.00 -2.01
CA THR A 735 -3.10 -22.41 -1.95
C THR A 735 -2.21 -23.31 -2.81
N GLU A 736 -1.44 -22.71 -3.71
CA GLU A 736 -0.54 -23.47 -4.60
C GLU A 736 0.73 -23.92 -3.88
N HIS A 737 1.16 -23.17 -2.87
CA HIS A 737 2.39 -23.42 -2.11
C HIS A 737 2.13 -23.84 -0.66
N LEU A 738 1.04 -24.58 -0.42
CA LEU A 738 0.76 -25.15 0.89
C LEU A 738 1.79 -26.21 1.25
N GLU A 739 2.46 -26.03 2.40
CA GLU A 739 3.43 -27.02 2.92
C GLU A 739 2.73 -28.27 3.47
N SER A 740 1.49 -28.15 3.93
CA SER A 740 0.71 -29.25 4.49
C SER A 740 -0.43 -29.65 3.57
N THR A 741 -0.56 -30.93 3.35
CA THR A 741 -1.71 -31.53 2.65
C THR A 741 -2.95 -31.68 3.54
N ASP A 742 -2.83 -31.36 4.83
CA ASP A 742 -3.88 -31.56 5.83
C ASP A 742 -4.69 -30.29 6.10
N VAL A 743 -4.45 -29.23 5.31
CA VAL A 743 -5.17 -27.96 5.41
C VAL A 743 -6.00 -27.74 4.15
N GLU A 744 -7.27 -27.44 4.33
CA GLU A 744 -8.16 -27.00 3.27
C GLU A 744 -8.82 -25.67 3.66
N LEU A 745 -8.88 -24.75 2.70
CA LEU A 745 -9.47 -23.43 2.86
C LEU A 745 -10.79 -23.39 2.09
N GLU A 746 -11.89 -23.06 2.75
CA GLU A 746 -13.19 -22.88 2.10
C GLU A 746 -13.23 -21.59 1.30
N GLU A 747 -12.49 -20.58 1.78
CA GLU A 747 -12.34 -19.29 1.11
C GLU A 747 -10.86 -18.91 1.10
N THR A 748 -10.37 -18.43 -0.04
CA THR A 748 -8.96 -18.07 -0.22
C THR A 748 -8.71 -16.56 -0.20
N SER A 749 -9.75 -15.73 -0.23
CA SER A 749 -9.64 -14.28 -0.33
C SER A 749 -10.71 -13.58 0.51
N LYS A 750 -10.30 -12.53 1.23
CA LYS A 750 -11.16 -11.67 2.03
C LYS A 750 -10.90 -10.21 1.74
N ASN A 751 -11.96 -9.42 1.72
CA ASN A 751 -11.88 -7.97 1.59
C ASN A 751 -12.09 -7.31 2.95
N VAL A 752 -11.16 -6.43 3.32
CA VAL A 752 -11.24 -5.62 4.54
C VAL A 752 -11.10 -4.14 4.23
N ILE A 753 -11.71 -3.29 5.04
CA ILE A 753 -11.71 -1.83 4.86
C ILE A 753 -11.35 -1.18 6.19
N PRO A 754 -10.05 -1.16 6.56
CA PRO A 754 -9.62 -0.65 7.86
C PRO A 754 -9.76 0.87 7.96
N THR A 755 -10.01 1.38 9.18
CA THR A 755 -9.70 2.76 9.52
C THR A 755 -8.20 2.94 9.75
N ARG A 756 -7.71 4.18 9.78
CA ARG A 756 -6.30 4.48 10.03
C ARG A 756 -5.85 3.90 11.38
N GLY A 757 -4.74 3.21 11.37
CA GLY A 757 -4.14 2.60 12.56
C GLY A 757 -4.91 1.40 13.13
N ALA A 758 -5.91 0.88 12.41
CA ALA A 758 -6.66 -0.30 12.83
C ALA A 758 -5.86 -1.59 12.67
N VAL A 759 -6.16 -2.56 13.52
CA VAL A 759 -5.84 -3.97 13.33
C VAL A 759 -7.15 -4.66 12.95
N VAL A 760 -7.35 -4.91 11.67
CA VAL A 760 -8.58 -5.58 11.19
C VAL A 760 -8.35 -7.07 11.02
N GLU A 761 -9.39 -7.85 11.28
CA GLU A 761 -9.29 -9.32 11.19
C GLU A 761 -9.87 -9.81 9.86
N ALA A 762 -9.06 -10.58 9.11
CA ALA A 762 -9.49 -11.34 7.95
C ALA A 762 -9.64 -12.81 8.35
N GLY A 763 -10.86 -13.23 8.68
CA GLY A 763 -11.18 -14.58 9.10
C GLY A 763 -11.45 -15.50 7.91
N TYR A 764 -10.81 -16.69 7.92
CA TYR A 764 -10.99 -17.73 6.91
C TYR A 764 -11.52 -18.99 7.56
N ASN A 765 -12.52 -19.60 6.94
CA ASN A 765 -12.98 -20.91 7.33
C ASN A 765 -11.96 -21.95 6.85
N THR A 766 -11.47 -22.75 7.79
CA THR A 766 -10.44 -23.76 7.53
C THR A 766 -10.90 -25.14 7.98
N SER A 767 -10.57 -26.13 7.20
CA SER A 767 -10.67 -27.54 7.58
C SER A 767 -9.27 -28.09 7.76
N VAL A 768 -8.91 -28.38 9.00
CA VAL A 768 -7.60 -28.96 9.34
C VAL A 768 -7.77 -30.40 9.76
N GLY A 769 -7.04 -31.31 9.10
CA GLY A 769 -7.11 -32.74 9.34
C GLY A 769 -6.96 -33.55 8.05
N ASN A 770 -7.18 -34.87 8.17
CA ASN A 770 -6.97 -35.73 7.03
C ASN A 770 -8.04 -35.57 5.96
N ARG A 771 -7.63 -35.64 4.70
CA ARG A 771 -8.48 -35.66 3.52
C ARG A 771 -8.71 -37.07 3.10
N VAL A 772 -9.98 -37.50 2.97
CA VAL A 772 -10.33 -38.88 2.70
C VAL A 772 -11.39 -38.97 1.63
N LEU A 773 -11.14 -39.79 0.65
CA LEU A 773 -12.12 -40.24 -0.33
C LEU A 773 -12.64 -41.63 0.09
N PHE A 774 -13.87 -41.69 0.53
CA PHE A 774 -14.52 -42.93 0.87
C PHE A 774 -15.32 -43.44 -0.31
N THR A 775 -15.31 -44.77 -0.47
CA THR A 775 -16.31 -45.52 -1.24
C THR A 775 -17.17 -46.28 -0.24
N LEU A 776 -18.40 -45.78 -0.03
CA LEU A 776 -19.32 -46.38 0.96
C LEU A 776 -20.26 -47.38 0.32
N VAL A 777 -20.31 -48.55 0.90
CA VAL A 777 -21.22 -49.63 0.47
C VAL A 777 -22.13 -50.06 1.62
N GLN A 778 -23.38 -50.34 1.33
CA GLN A 778 -24.36 -50.85 2.28
C GLN A 778 -24.05 -52.32 2.64
N GLU A 779 -24.71 -52.91 3.66
CA GLU A 779 -24.56 -54.28 4.06
C GLU A 779 -24.80 -55.30 2.91
N ASN A 780 -25.72 -54.96 1.99
CA ASN A 780 -26.03 -55.73 0.80
C ASN A 780 -25.04 -55.57 -0.37
N ASN A 781 -23.89 -54.96 -0.15
CA ASN A 781 -22.84 -54.60 -1.12
C ASN A 781 -23.30 -53.65 -2.25
N LYS A 782 -24.44 -52.99 -2.13
CA LYS A 782 -24.80 -51.90 -3.04
C LYS A 782 -24.13 -50.58 -2.62
N PRO A 783 -23.79 -49.68 -3.52
CA PRO A 783 -23.32 -48.36 -3.14
C PRO A 783 -24.33 -47.67 -2.24
N VAL A 784 -23.85 -46.84 -1.33
CA VAL A 784 -24.69 -45.88 -0.60
C VAL A 784 -25.33 -44.94 -1.62
N PRO A 785 -26.66 -44.63 -1.53
CA PRO A 785 -27.35 -43.85 -2.56
C PRO A 785 -26.72 -42.50 -2.82
N PHE A 786 -26.76 -42.07 -4.09
CA PHE A 786 -26.42 -40.69 -4.46
C PHE A 786 -27.27 -39.67 -3.67
N GLY A 787 -26.65 -38.54 -3.24
CA GLY A 787 -27.34 -37.51 -2.47
C GLY A 787 -27.43 -37.79 -0.97
N THR A 788 -26.92 -38.96 -0.49
CA THR A 788 -26.83 -39.25 0.94
C THR A 788 -25.94 -38.25 1.63
N THR A 789 -26.40 -37.69 2.76
CA THR A 789 -25.57 -36.84 3.60
C THR A 789 -24.74 -37.72 4.54
N VAL A 790 -23.42 -37.55 4.51
CA VAL A 790 -22.48 -38.17 5.42
C VAL A 790 -21.94 -37.11 6.37
N SER A 791 -22.03 -37.36 7.68
CA SER A 791 -21.53 -36.44 8.71
C SER A 791 -20.68 -37.17 9.75
N THR A 792 -19.75 -36.46 10.38
CA THR A 792 -19.01 -36.98 11.53
C THR A 792 -19.93 -37.11 12.75
N SER A 793 -19.78 -38.18 13.52
CA SER A 793 -20.63 -38.42 14.69
C SER A 793 -20.14 -37.74 15.97
N ASP A 794 -19.08 -36.96 15.85
CA ASP A 794 -18.40 -36.33 17.00
C ASP A 794 -19.20 -35.12 17.52
N ASN A 795 -19.72 -35.31 18.74
CA ASN A 795 -20.41 -34.31 19.60
C ASN A 795 -21.73 -33.72 19.12
N LYS A 796 -22.81 -34.17 19.76
CA LYS A 796 -24.16 -33.62 19.62
C LYS A 796 -24.33 -32.16 20.12
N ASP A 797 -23.32 -31.64 20.80
CA ASP A 797 -23.42 -30.32 21.47
C ASP A 797 -22.69 -29.18 20.78
N ASP A 798 -21.86 -29.46 19.74
CA ASP A 798 -21.14 -28.45 18.98
C ASP A 798 -21.32 -28.64 17.46
N LEU A 799 -22.38 -28.04 16.94
CA LEU A 799 -22.72 -28.06 15.50
C LEU A 799 -21.64 -27.39 14.63
N SER A 800 -20.77 -26.59 15.22
CA SER A 800 -19.69 -25.87 14.49
C SER A 800 -18.54 -26.79 14.04
N GLN A 801 -18.43 -27.98 14.59
CA GLN A 801 -17.37 -28.94 14.27
C GLN A 801 -17.87 -30.15 13.46
N THR A 802 -19.16 -30.22 13.14
CA THR A 802 -19.70 -31.32 12.35
C THR A 802 -19.26 -31.18 10.89
N ARG A 803 -18.42 -32.09 10.43
CA ARG A 803 -18.03 -32.17 9.01
C ARG A 803 -19.11 -32.95 8.28
N SER A 804 -19.59 -32.45 7.15
CA SER A 804 -20.59 -33.11 6.32
C SER A 804 -20.26 -33.02 4.84
N ALA A 805 -20.62 -34.05 4.10
CA ALA A 805 -20.49 -34.07 2.64
C ALA A 805 -21.63 -34.93 2.04
N ILE A 806 -21.78 -34.82 0.74
CA ILE A 806 -22.80 -35.51 -0.01
C ILE A 806 -22.17 -36.64 -0.81
N VAL A 807 -22.78 -37.84 -0.77
CA VAL A 807 -22.35 -38.98 -1.55
C VAL A 807 -22.64 -38.76 -3.04
N GLY A 808 -21.62 -38.93 -3.85
CA GLY A 808 -21.70 -38.92 -5.30
C GLY A 808 -22.00 -40.28 -5.91
N ASP A 809 -21.66 -40.44 -7.18
CA ASP A 809 -21.85 -41.72 -7.89
C ASP A 809 -21.06 -42.83 -7.25
N GLU A 810 -21.58 -44.06 -7.36
CA GLU A 810 -20.93 -45.28 -6.86
C GLU A 810 -20.60 -45.30 -5.37
N GLY A 811 -21.26 -44.46 -4.57
CA GLY A 811 -21.02 -44.37 -3.13
C GLY A 811 -19.77 -43.55 -2.76
N LEU A 812 -19.24 -42.76 -3.68
CA LEU A 812 -18.07 -41.92 -3.44
C LEU A 812 -18.43 -40.71 -2.58
N VAL A 813 -17.68 -40.46 -1.53
CA VAL A 813 -17.80 -39.26 -0.73
C VAL A 813 -16.42 -38.74 -0.30
N TYR A 814 -16.20 -37.46 -0.50
CA TYR A 814 -14.97 -36.77 -0.10
C TYR A 814 -15.23 -35.97 1.17
N LEU A 815 -14.43 -36.24 2.20
CA LEU A 815 -14.48 -35.55 3.49
C LEU A 815 -13.09 -35.04 3.88
N THR A 816 -13.08 -33.88 4.50
CA THR A 816 -11.85 -33.21 4.97
C THR A 816 -11.91 -32.93 6.46
N GLY A 817 -10.75 -32.67 7.07
CA GLY A 817 -10.69 -32.37 8.50
C GLY A 817 -10.97 -33.56 9.41
N LEU A 818 -10.73 -34.77 8.93
CA LEU A 818 -10.98 -36.00 9.68
C LEU A 818 -9.80 -36.38 10.60
N ASN A 819 -10.13 -36.93 11.77
CA ASN A 819 -9.16 -37.55 12.67
C ASN A 819 -8.64 -38.86 12.10
N GLU A 820 -7.54 -39.40 12.63
CA GLU A 820 -6.99 -40.70 12.19
C GLU A 820 -7.97 -41.89 12.33
N ARG A 821 -8.93 -41.77 13.19
CA ARG A 821 -10.02 -42.70 13.40
C ARG A 821 -11.28 -42.02 13.81
N GLY A 822 -12.42 -42.51 13.42
CA GLY A 822 -13.71 -41.90 13.77
C GLY A 822 -14.89 -42.69 13.26
N THR A 823 -16.08 -42.17 13.43
CA THR A 823 -17.31 -42.77 12.93
C THR A 823 -18.07 -41.72 12.12
N LEU A 824 -18.52 -42.10 10.94
CA LEU A 824 -19.37 -41.28 10.08
C LEU A 824 -20.81 -41.84 10.14
N ILE A 825 -21.77 -40.96 10.00
CA ILE A 825 -23.18 -41.30 9.86
C ILE A 825 -23.61 -40.90 8.45
N ALA A 826 -24.03 -41.88 7.68
CA ALA A 826 -24.65 -41.66 6.37
C ALA A 826 -26.17 -41.72 6.49
N ALA A 827 -26.90 -40.72 5.98
CA ALA A 827 -28.35 -40.65 6.06
C ALA A 827 -28.97 -40.25 4.69
N TRP A 828 -29.88 -41.06 4.17
CA TRP A 828 -30.57 -40.85 2.88
C TRP A 828 -32.11 -40.82 2.99
N GLY A 829 -32.61 -40.35 4.11
CA GLY A 829 -34.04 -40.15 4.35
C GLY A 829 -34.45 -40.15 5.83
N ASN A 830 -35.70 -39.84 6.08
CA ASN A 830 -36.28 -39.77 7.43
C ASN A 830 -36.62 -41.18 7.96
N GLY A 831 -35.77 -41.68 8.85
CA GLY A 831 -36.07 -42.97 9.54
C GLY A 831 -34.80 -43.76 9.81
N ASN A 832 -34.83 -44.63 10.84
CA ASN A 832 -33.67 -45.44 11.21
C ASN A 832 -33.26 -46.47 10.13
N GLN A 833 -34.17 -46.74 9.18
CA GLN A 833 -33.86 -47.65 8.05
C GLN A 833 -33.07 -47.04 6.92
N ASN A 834 -32.99 -45.69 6.89
CA ASN A 834 -32.30 -44.91 5.88
C ASN A 834 -31.00 -44.27 6.45
N ARG A 835 -30.40 -44.90 7.41
CA ARG A 835 -29.18 -44.49 8.08
C ARG A 835 -28.25 -45.64 8.29
N CYS A 836 -26.96 -45.41 8.23
CA CYS A 836 -25.96 -46.36 8.65
C CYS A 836 -24.73 -45.63 9.23
N ALA A 837 -23.95 -46.36 10.02
CA ALA A 837 -22.74 -45.88 10.62
C ALA A 837 -21.51 -46.52 9.95
N VAL A 838 -20.46 -45.75 9.76
CA VAL A 838 -19.20 -46.20 9.16
C VAL A 838 -18.08 -45.87 10.13
N SER A 839 -17.44 -46.90 10.67
CA SER A 839 -16.22 -46.73 11.47
C SER A 839 -14.99 -46.82 10.56
N TYR A 840 -14.10 -45.89 10.66
CA TYR A 840 -12.89 -45.86 9.81
C TYR A 840 -11.62 -45.71 10.64
N VAL A 841 -10.52 -46.20 10.07
CA VAL A 841 -9.15 -45.99 10.55
C VAL A 841 -8.28 -45.69 9.33
N LEU A 842 -7.60 -44.53 9.36
CA LEU A 842 -6.81 -44.13 8.22
C LEU A 842 -5.56 -44.97 8.02
N PRO A 843 -5.22 -45.33 6.79
CA PRO A 843 -3.96 -45.96 6.47
C PRO A 843 -2.79 -44.99 6.73
N LYS A 844 -1.63 -45.52 7.11
CA LYS A 844 -0.40 -44.76 7.27
C LYS A 844 0.14 -44.19 5.95
N GLU A 845 -0.16 -44.84 4.85
CA GLU A 845 0.23 -44.44 3.51
C GLU A 845 -0.90 -43.63 2.90
N LYS A 846 -0.60 -42.41 2.50
CA LYS A 846 -1.48 -41.53 1.74
C LYS A 846 -1.06 -41.51 0.26
N THR A 847 -1.96 -41.11 -0.62
CA THR A 847 -1.61 -40.91 -2.03
C THR A 847 -0.62 -39.77 -2.17
N VAL A 848 -0.02 -39.60 -3.36
CA VAL A 848 0.89 -38.47 -3.67
C VAL A 848 0.19 -37.11 -3.47
N SER A 849 -1.15 -37.05 -3.63
CA SER A 849 -1.97 -35.87 -3.38
C SER A 849 -2.33 -35.65 -1.91
N GLY A 850 -1.86 -36.49 -0.99
CA GLY A 850 -2.18 -36.37 0.44
C GLY A 850 -3.61 -36.82 0.81
N VAL A 851 -4.35 -37.44 -0.12
CA VAL A 851 -5.70 -37.95 0.12
C VAL A 851 -5.62 -39.43 0.47
N ALA A 852 -6.25 -39.86 1.58
CA ALA A 852 -6.44 -41.26 1.89
C ALA A 852 -7.63 -41.81 1.10
N ILE A 853 -7.54 -43.02 0.59
CA ILE A 853 -8.64 -43.72 -0.09
C ILE A 853 -9.07 -44.89 0.75
N LEU A 854 -10.35 -44.95 1.09
CA LEU A 854 -10.93 -45.98 1.92
C LEU A 854 -12.19 -46.56 1.26
N HIS A 855 -12.32 -47.88 1.37
CA HIS A 855 -13.52 -48.60 0.98
C HIS A 855 -14.14 -49.20 2.25
N GLU A 856 -15.26 -48.65 2.67
CA GLU A 856 -15.84 -48.99 3.96
C GLU A 856 -17.30 -49.47 3.81
N LYS A 857 -17.64 -50.39 4.70
CA LYS A 857 -18.99 -50.93 4.78
C LYS A 857 -19.79 -50.17 5.84
N CYS A 858 -20.97 -49.79 5.45
CA CYS A 858 -21.91 -49.06 6.28
C CYS A 858 -22.83 -50.04 7.02
N HIS A 859 -22.83 -50.02 8.35
CA HIS A 859 -23.58 -50.92 9.22
C HIS A 859 -24.73 -50.23 9.93
#